data_b6c8f7def271a77ce0694d075c5831ad
#
_entry.id   b6c8f7def271a77ce0694d075c5831ad
#
_cell.length_a   1.000
_cell.length_b   1.000
_cell.length_c   1.000
_cell.angle_alpha   90.00
_cell.angle_beta   90.00
_cell.angle_gamma   90.00
#
_symmetry.space_group_name_H-M   'P 1'
#
loop_
_entity.id
_entity.type
_entity.pdbx_description
1 polymer ?
#
loop_
_entity_poly.entity_id
_entity_poly.type
_entity_poly.pdbx_seq_one_letter_code
_entity_poly.pdbx_strand_id
1 'polypeptide(L)'
;MARYDHLQLVRLPEQLERRKRPGFGAAPERDRPEHSRRIAAELDDAVAVQQRRRPPEAVNPSLILRVRMTGSLLESDWEALGLTVLSSDADRTLVLFSSNNELRDFRARLAAYGGPIPAGQAGAPYANFVGSIASVGTVEPRDRIGLRLREEGYTEPDDFGAAGELTADLELWDLGRRELRQRKLGDIEAYVVARGGEWLDEYIGPSITMARIRASGEVFRSLLSLEDVASIDLPPSPDVATAEAMRLELGDLPERGPLADDAPLIGIIDSGVNDHPMIEDILVGAIGVPERLGTADEWGHGTRVGGVAVFGDLRAQLAGGALARGARLCAAKVVNERGDFDDRRLVPSQMREAVTSLHARFGCRLFVIALADRKRVYDGGKVGTWAATLDELARELDVVIVVSAGNRAPRGGNRIEQAVTEYPRYLTEEGNRLFEPGGAINVVTVGSLAHGNGLDARLGADVAVRPITQEGEPSPFTRIGPGVGGSVKPDFIDLGGTMIVDPLVQRLRDGRDVASAGLLTLHHRPVEQLITSGSGTSYAAPIVAFKAAQILSRFPAASANLIRALLATSATIPEAAHQRLSPLGEDAIRSVCGYGQIDLEHAAFSDDARVVLYAEDELAMDHFAIYELPVPELFQNTNGRRTIRVSMAYDPPVRHSRSDYAGVGMSFRLVRGCDPALISEHYRRRPRDEAVPDIANRYQCKLVPGPQAREKSTLQSAVATFKTDISTYGDRYYIVVRCEAGWATELDRQRFALVVQVAHEAEIQIYQQIRQRIQLRS
;
A
#
# COMPACT_ATOMS: atom_id res chain seq x y z
N MET A 1 -19.01 -27.25 -11.08
CA MET A 1 -18.16 -27.85 -10.02
C MET A 1 -18.92 -27.82 -8.71
N ALA A 2 -18.69 -28.80 -7.82
CA ALA A 2 -19.26 -28.74 -6.48
C ALA A 2 -18.65 -27.56 -5.71
N ARG A 3 -19.46 -26.85 -4.93
CA ARG A 3 -19.03 -25.71 -4.07
C ARG A 3 -19.03 -26.18 -2.62
N TYR A 4 -17.90 -26.04 -1.96
CA TYR A 4 -17.73 -26.41 -0.57
C TYR A 4 -17.26 -25.21 0.25
N ASP A 5 -17.58 -25.23 1.55
CA ASP A 5 -17.05 -24.26 2.51
C ASP A 5 -15.53 -24.42 2.66
N HIS A 6 -14.86 -23.32 2.94
CA HIS A 6 -13.46 -23.34 3.34
C HIS A 6 -13.31 -24.02 4.71
N LEU A 7 -12.18 -24.68 4.93
CA LEU A 7 -11.91 -25.43 6.14
C LEU A 7 -11.06 -24.59 7.12
N GLN A 8 -11.20 -24.87 8.42
CA GLN A 8 -10.33 -24.27 9.42
C GLN A 8 -8.95 -24.94 9.41
N LEU A 9 -7.89 -24.13 9.48
CA LEU A 9 -6.52 -24.58 9.60
C LEU A 9 -6.19 -24.79 11.10
N VAL A 10 -5.66 -25.97 11.44
CA VAL A 10 -5.37 -26.33 12.83
C VAL A 10 -3.99 -25.86 13.24
N ARG A 11 -3.94 -25.08 14.31
CA ARG A 11 -2.70 -24.66 14.95
C ARG A 11 -2.25 -25.69 15.99
N LEU A 12 -0.95 -25.98 16.04
CA LEU A 12 -0.38 -26.74 17.14
C LEU A 12 -0.35 -25.89 18.41
N PRO A 13 -0.57 -26.48 19.61
CA PRO A 13 -0.82 -25.72 20.84
C PRO A 13 0.35 -24.89 21.34
N GLU A 14 1.58 -25.18 20.92
CA GLU A 14 2.76 -24.51 21.41
C GLU A 14 3.03 -23.16 20.74
N GLN A 15 3.19 -22.10 21.55
CA GLN A 15 3.79 -20.83 21.16
C GLN A 15 5.14 -20.71 21.84
N LEU A 16 6.21 -20.72 21.04
CA LEU A 16 7.58 -20.64 21.55
C LEU A 16 8.28 -19.38 21.01
N GLU A 17 9.14 -18.78 21.85
CA GLU A 17 9.99 -17.69 21.40
C GLU A 17 10.90 -18.14 20.26
N ARG A 18 10.91 -17.34 19.17
CA ARG A 18 11.77 -17.58 18.03
C ARG A 18 13.21 -17.12 18.31
N ARG A 19 14.18 -17.76 17.67
CA ARG A 19 15.57 -17.26 17.64
C ARG A 19 15.64 -15.97 16.81
N LYS A 20 16.35 -14.96 17.33
CA LYS A 20 16.70 -13.76 16.55
C LYS A 20 17.88 -14.07 15.63
N ARG A 21 17.85 -13.59 14.39
CA ARG A 21 19.02 -13.62 13.51
C ARG A 21 20.01 -12.57 14.01
N PRO A 22 21.34 -12.85 14.03
CA PRO A 22 22.32 -11.80 14.22
C PRO A 22 22.21 -10.81 13.08
N GLY A 23 21.95 -9.53 13.39
CA GLY A 23 21.91 -8.44 12.41
C GLY A 23 23.31 -8.03 11.99
N PHE A 24 23.44 -7.43 10.83
CA PHE A 24 24.42 -6.49 10.28
C PHE A 24 25.50 -7.04 9.35
N GLY A 25 25.58 -6.35 8.19
CA GLY A 25 26.76 -6.35 7.34
C GLY A 25 27.98 -5.69 8.03
N ALA A 26 29.19 -6.01 7.58
CA ALA A 26 30.40 -5.36 8.06
C ALA A 26 30.42 -3.88 7.66
N ALA A 27 30.85 -3.00 8.58
CA ALA A 27 31.09 -1.61 8.27
C ALA A 27 32.23 -1.45 7.24
N PRO A 28 32.21 -0.39 6.40
CA PRO A 28 33.31 -0.11 5.49
C PRO A 28 34.65 0.04 6.25
N GLU A 29 35.74 -0.47 5.68
CA GLU A 29 37.07 -0.22 6.21
C GLU A 29 37.41 1.28 6.08
N ARG A 30 37.78 1.91 7.22
CA ARG A 30 38.14 3.33 7.31
C ARG A 30 39.35 3.52 8.23
N ASP A 31 40.13 4.56 8.00
CA ASP A 31 41.07 5.07 9.02
C ASP A 31 40.25 5.64 10.16
N ARG A 32 40.14 4.86 11.25
CA ARG A 32 39.26 5.17 12.38
C ARG A 32 39.57 6.48 13.10
N PRO A 33 40.86 6.77 13.45
CA PRO A 33 41.23 8.03 14.10
C PRO A 33 40.91 9.27 13.24
N GLU A 34 41.17 9.20 11.94
CA GLU A 34 40.86 10.28 11.01
C GLU A 34 39.36 10.45 10.83
N HIS A 35 38.65 9.35 10.59
CA HIS A 35 37.20 9.34 10.42
C HIS A 35 36.48 9.87 11.68
N SER A 36 36.88 9.41 12.88
CA SER A 36 36.31 9.89 14.16
C SER A 36 36.49 11.41 14.33
N ARG A 37 37.71 11.92 14.05
CA ARG A 37 37.98 13.37 14.15
C ARG A 37 37.16 14.17 13.15
N ARG A 38 37.01 13.70 11.92
CA ARG A 38 36.21 14.34 10.89
C ARG A 38 34.74 14.42 11.29
N ILE A 39 34.13 13.30 11.72
CA ILE A 39 32.70 13.29 12.14
C ILE A 39 32.49 14.16 13.37
N ALA A 40 33.47 14.21 14.33
CA ALA A 40 33.38 15.10 15.48
C ALA A 40 33.42 16.58 15.08
N ALA A 41 34.27 16.96 14.12
CA ALA A 41 34.35 18.33 13.60
C ALA A 41 33.05 18.70 12.85
N GLU A 42 32.52 17.83 11.97
CA GLU A 42 31.26 18.02 11.27
C GLU A 42 30.08 18.21 12.26
N LEU A 43 30.08 17.45 13.36
CA LEU A 43 29.08 17.59 14.42
C LEU A 43 29.18 18.93 15.13
N ASP A 44 30.43 19.38 15.48
CA ASP A 44 30.65 20.66 16.10
C ASP A 44 30.22 21.82 15.20
N ASP A 45 30.53 21.75 13.90
CA ASP A 45 30.09 22.70 12.91
C ASP A 45 28.55 22.73 12.76
N ALA A 46 27.90 21.59 12.72
CA ALA A 46 26.44 21.50 12.64
C ALA A 46 25.75 22.15 13.85
N VAL A 47 26.24 21.84 15.04
CA VAL A 47 25.74 22.47 16.30
C VAL A 47 25.99 23.99 16.30
N ALA A 48 27.16 24.44 15.85
CA ALA A 48 27.49 25.86 15.77
C ALA A 48 26.63 26.61 14.72
N VAL A 49 26.34 26.00 13.60
CA VAL A 49 25.45 26.53 12.56
C VAL A 49 24.05 26.75 13.12
N GLN A 50 23.49 25.72 13.78
CA GLN A 50 22.16 25.84 14.38
C GLN A 50 22.09 26.87 15.49
N GLN A 51 23.11 27.01 16.34
CA GLN A 51 23.18 28.05 17.38
C GLN A 51 23.25 29.47 16.80
N ARG A 52 23.81 29.65 15.60
CA ARG A 52 23.85 30.94 14.88
C ARG A 52 22.56 31.25 14.13
N ARG A 53 21.79 30.24 13.71
CA ARG A 53 20.45 30.45 13.12
C ARG A 53 19.56 31.01 14.21
N ARG A 54 19.10 32.25 14.05
CA ARG A 54 18.12 32.85 14.95
C ARG A 54 16.72 32.46 14.48
N PRO A 55 16.02 31.56 15.21
CA PRO A 55 14.63 31.32 14.90
C PRO A 55 13.83 32.61 15.09
N PRO A 56 12.66 32.77 14.44
CA PRO A 56 11.71 33.81 14.78
C PRO A 56 11.43 33.79 16.30
N GLU A 57 11.31 34.94 16.92
CA GLU A 57 11.32 35.16 18.39
C GLU A 57 10.29 34.35 19.21
N ALA A 58 9.36 33.64 18.56
CA ALA A 58 8.26 32.90 19.20
C ALA A 58 8.45 31.37 19.26
N VAL A 59 9.49 30.79 18.63
CA VAL A 59 9.62 29.31 18.52
C VAL A 59 10.93 28.82 19.14
N ASN A 60 10.85 27.92 20.15
CA ASN A 60 12.03 27.34 20.75
C ASN A 60 12.77 26.42 19.77
N PRO A 61 14.09 26.63 19.54
CA PRO A 61 14.85 25.80 18.60
C PRO A 61 15.06 24.40 19.14
N SER A 62 14.90 23.40 18.24
CA SER A 62 15.24 22.02 18.49
C SER A 62 16.56 21.68 17.79
N LEU A 63 17.38 20.80 18.37
CA LEU A 63 18.59 20.32 17.70
C LEU A 63 18.22 19.22 16.71
N ILE A 64 18.30 19.52 15.43
CA ILE A 64 18.00 18.57 14.34
C ILE A 64 19.25 18.40 13.48
N LEU A 65 19.71 17.17 13.37
CA LEU A 65 20.91 16.78 12.65
C LEU A 65 20.56 15.95 11.41
N ARG A 66 21.22 16.21 10.31
CA ARG A 66 21.20 15.38 9.10
C ARG A 66 22.44 14.47 9.08
N VAL A 67 22.24 13.17 9.06
CA VAL A 67 23.32 12.17 9.06
C VAL A 67 23.22 11.32 7.79
N ARG A 68 24.28 11.31 6.99
CA ARG A 68 24.39 10.41 5.84
C ARG A 68 25.07 9.10 6.24
N MET A 69 24.48 7.99 5.83
CA MET A 69 24.91 6.64 6.15
C MET A 69 25.45 5.90 4.94
N THR A 70 26.47 5.03 5.13
CA THR A 70 26.99 4.12 4.11
C THR A 70 26.54 2.67 4.29
N GLY A 71 25.85 2.37 5.39
CA GLY A 71 25.31 1.05 5.77
C GLY A 71 23.88 1.17 6.26
N SER A 72 23.26 0.03 6.57
CA SER A 72 21.96 0.00 7.27
C SER A 72 22.20 -0.05 8.77
N LEU A 73 21.69 0.92 9.52
CA LEU A 73 21.66 0.91 10.97
C LEU A 73 20.23 0.83 11.46
N LEU A 74 20.04 0.17 12.61
CA LEU A 74 18.75 0.20 13.29
C LEU A 74 18.56 1.53 14.00
N GLU A 75 17.36 2.04 13.99
CA GLU A 75 16.99 3.26 14.69
C GLU A 75 17.21 3.14 16.20
N SER A 76 17.06 1.92 16.76
CA SER A 76 17.38 1.63 18.16
C SER A 76 18.83 1.95 18.57
N ASP A 77 19.78 1.97 17.65
CA ASP A 77 21.17 2.35 17.93
C ASP A 77 21.30 3.87 18.19
N TRP A 78 20.45 4.66 17.51
CA TRP A 78 20.35 6.10 17.71
C TRP A 78 19.54 6.45 18.96
N GLU A 79 18.43 5.75 19.18
CA GLU A 79 17.60 5.92 20.38
C GLU A 79 18.38 5.64 21.67
N ALA A 80 19.28 4.64 21.65
CA ALA A 80 20.19 4.34 22.76
C ALA A 80 21.20 5.46 23.07
N LEU A 81 21.28 6.48 22.20
CA LEU A 81 22.08 7.70 22.38
C LEU A 81 21.24 8.93 22.76
N GLY A 82 19.96 8.76 23.00
CA GLY A 82 19.02 9.86 23.21
C GLY A 82 18.73 10.68 21.93
N LEU A 83 18.95 10.06 20.75
CA LEU A 83 18.66 10.65 19.45
C LEU A 83 17.43 9.94 18.84
N THR A 84 16.42 10.70 18.50
CA THR A 84 15.20 10.19 17.85
C THR A 84 15.33 10.35 16.33
N VAL A 85 15.10 9.28 15.57
CA VAL A 85 15.05 9.36 14.11
C VAL A 85 13.71 9.96 13.69
N LEU A 86 13.76 11.10 13.02
CA LEU A 86 12.58 11.85 12.56
C LEU A 86 12.21 11.55 11.12
N SER A 87 13.19 11.25 10.28
CA SER A 87 12.98 10.90 8.88
C SER A 87 14.17 10.13 8.33
N SER A 88 13.92 9.34 7.28
CA SER A 88 15.01 8.74 6.49
C SER A 88 14.65 8.73 5.01
N ASP A 89 15.64 9.03 4.16
CA ASP A 89 15.53 9.08 2.73
C ASP A 89 16.08 7.83 2.04
N ALA A 90 15.70 7.62 0.78
CA ALA A 90 16.20 6.55 -0.07
C ALA A 90 17.75 6.57 -0.19
N ASP A 91 18.37 7.75 -0.09
CA ASP A 91 19.83 7.96 -0.09
C ASP A 91 20.52 7.61 1.23
N ARG A 92 19.83 6.91 2.14
CA ARG A 92 20.34 6.57 3.49
C ARG A 92 20.72 7.80 4.32
N THR A 93 19.97 8.87 4.17
CA THR A 93 20.08 10.06 5.02
C THR A 93 19.08 9.95 6.14
N LEU A 94 19.53 10.20 7.37
CA LEU A 94 18.68 10.23 8.56
C LEU A 94 18.59 11.67 9.06
N VAL A 95 17.40 12.07 9.51
CA VAL A 95 17.20 13.28 10.27
C VAL A 95 16.97 12.90 11.72
N LEU A 96 17.79 13.42 12.63
CA LEU A 96 17.83 13.07 14.04
C LEU A 96 17.47 14.25 14.90
N PHE A 97 16.65 14.02 15.93
CA PHE A 97 16.31 14.99 16.97
C PHE A 97 17.02 14.66 18.28
N SER A 98 17.55 15.68 18.94
CA SER A 98 18.06 15.57 20.31
C SER A 98 17.50 16.67 21.19
N SER A 99 17.05 16.30 22.39
CA SER A 99 16.69 17.25 23.44
C SER A 99 17.90 17.79 24.20
N ASN A 100 19.10 17.24 23.94
CA ASN A 100 20.35 17.60 24.60
C ASN A 100 21.42 18.03 23.58
N ASN A 101 21.73 19.32 23.52
CA ASN A 101 22.70 19.90 22.60
C ASN A 101 24.16 19.43 22.86
N GLU A 102 24.48 18.84 24.02
CA GLU A 102 25.84 18.40 24.33
C GLU A 102 26.19 17.06 23.67
N LEU A 103 25.20 16.21 23.31
CA LEU A 103 25.38 14.92 22.62
C LEU A 103 26.50 14.05 23.26
N ARG A 104 26.57 14.02 24.59
CA ARG A 104 27.69 13.43 25.35
C ARG A 104 27.94 11.96 24.98
N ASP A 105 26.87 11.16 24.89
CA ASP A 105 27.00 9.74 24.60
C ASP A 105 27.43 9.48 23.15
N PHE A 106 26.97 10.29 22.21
CA PHE A 106 27.40 10.19 20.82
C PHE A 106 28.89 10.59 20.70
N ARG A 107 29.31 11.67 21.33
CA ARG A 107 30.73 12.10 21.39
C ARG A 107 31.62 11.05 22.06
N ALA A 108 31.15 10.42 23.14
CA ALA A 108 31.89 9.35 23.82
C ALA A 108 32.08 8.13 22.90
N ARG A 109 31.08 7.72 22.14
CA ARG A 109 31.21 6.62 21.17
C ARG A 109 32.13 6.97 19.99
N LEU A 110 32.10 8.21 19.50
CA LEU A 110 33.04 8.69 18.48
C LEU A 110 34.48 8.59 18.98
N ALA A 111 34.75 9.07 20.19
CA ALA A 111 36.06 9.03 20.81
C ALA A 111 36.55 7.57 21.05
N ALA A 112 35.65 6.71 21.54
CA ALA A 112 35.99 5.30 21.77
C ALA A 112 36.28 4.55 20.45
N TYR A 113 35.57 4.84 19.38
CA TYR A 113 35.81 4.27 18.04
C TYR A 113 37.15 4.71 17.45
N GLY A 114 37.51 5.99 17.59
CA GLY A 114 38.80 6.53 17.11
C GLY A 114 40.02 6.14 17.96
N GLY A 115 39.78 5.67 19.17
CA GLY A 115 40.81 5.29 20.13
C GLY A 115 41.46 3.91 19.88
N PRO A 116 42.41 3.53 20.77
CA PRO A 116 43.04 2.18 20.73
C PRO A 116 42.00 1.10 21.00
N ILE A 117 42.19 -0.08 20.37
CA ILE A 117 41.34 -1.24 20.63
C ILE A 117 41.63 -1.76 22.03
N PRO A 118 40.60 -1.89 22.90
CA PRO A 118 40.82 -2.43 24.27
C PRO A 118 41.39 -3.83 24.24
N ALA A 119 42.25 -4.14 25.20
CA ALA A 119 42.86 -5.46 25.33
C ALA A 119 41.78 -6.57 25.47
N GLY A 120 41.88 -7.61 24.64
CA GLY A 120 40.91 -8.73 24.62
C GLY A 120 39.71 -8.56 23.70
N GLN A 121 39.58 -7.44 22.96
CA GLN A 121 38.54 -7.26 21.96
C GLN A 121 39.07 -7.53 20.54
N ALA A 122 38.27 -8.24 19.72
CA ALA A 122 38.59 -8.55 18.32
C ALA A 122 38.49 -7.37 17.35
N GLY A 123 37.89 -6.26 17.77
CA GLY A 123 37.64 -5.06 16.94
C GLY A 123 37.43 -3.80 17.77
N ALA A 124 37.40 -2.64 17.09
CA ALA A 124 37.16 -1.37 17.75
C ALA A 124 35.76 -1.28 18.32
N PRO A 125 35.56 -0.64 19.48
CA PRO A 125 34.23 -0.33 20.00
C PRO A 125 33.42 0.46 18.98
N TYR A 126 32.15 0.14 18.85
CA TYR A 126 31.21 0.84 17.97
C TYR A 126 31.59 0.91 16.48
N ALA A 127 32.49 0.01 15.98
CA ALA A 127 32.99 0.03 14.61
C ALA A 127 31.86 -0.03 13.56
N ASN A 128 30.85 -0.87 13.77
CA ASN A 128 29.71 -0.98 12.86
C ASN A 128 28.83 0.29 12.89
N PHE A 129 28.63 0.88 14.04
CA PHE A 129 27.81 2.08 14.21
C PHE A 129 28.53 3.30 13.61
N VAL A 130 29.66 3.71 14.20
CA VAL A 130 30.37 4.93 13.78
C VAL A 130 30.97 4.80 12.39
N GLY A 131 31.49 3.61 12.03
CA GLY A 131 32.05 3.33 10.71
C GLY A 131 31.06 3.47 9.56
N SER A 132 29.77 3.33 9.83
CA SER A 132 28.70 3.49 8.84
C SER A 132 28.26 4.95 8.64
N ILE A 133 28.65 5.87 9.50
CA ILE A 133 28.36 7.31 9.34
C ILE A 133 29.25 7.88 8.25
N ALA A 134 28.69 8.41 7.17
CA ALA A 134 29.43 9.06 6.09
C ALA A 134 29.69 10.53 6.39
N SER A 135 28.70 11.26 6.88
CA SER A 135 28.81 12.67 7.24
C SER A 135 27.70 13.10 8.21
N VAL A 136 27.91 14.19 8.92
CA VAL A 136 26.94 14.83 9.81
C VAL A 136 26.82 16.31 9.40
N GLY A 137 25.58 16.84 9.37
CA GLY A 137 25.31 18.23 9.01
C GLY A 137 23.96 18.71 9.54
N THR A 138 23.47 19.83 9.03
CA THR A 138 22.15 20.39 9.32
C THR A 138 21.17 20.12 8.20
N VAL A 139 19.88 20.17 8.49
CA VAL A 139 18.82 20.22 7.46
C VAL A 139 18.76 21.64 6.92
N GLU A 140 18.95 21.78 5.63
CA GLU A 140 18.90 23.10 4.99
C GLU A 140 17.45 23.51 4.69
N PRO A 141 17.11 24.82 4.68
CA PRO A 141 15.77 25.29 4.36
C PRO A 141 15.23 24.76 3.03
N ARG A 142 16.06 24.64 2.00
CA ARG A 142 15.70 24.06 0.70
C ARG A 142 15.31 22.59 0.77
N ASP A 143 15.86 21.82 1.73
CA ASP A 143 15.54 20.40 1.90
C ASP A 143 14.09 20.22 2.37
N ARG A 144 13.47 21.26 2.94
CA ARG A 144 12.08 21.28 3.43
C ARG A 144 11.05 21.64 2.37
N ILE A 145 11.48 22.03 1.16
CA ILE A 145 10.58 22.32 0.04
C ILE A 145 10.09 21.01 -0.53
N GLY A 146 8.77 20.78 -0.53
CA GLY A 146 8.12 19.56 -1.01
C GLY A 146 8.20 19.39 -2.53
N LEU A 147 7.87 18.17 -2.98
CA LEU A 147 8.00 17.80 -4.39
C LEU A 147 7.08 18.62 -5.30
N ARG A 148 5.84 18.90 -4.88
CA ARG A 148 4.86 19.63 -5.68
C ARG A 148 5.29 21.09 -5.87
N LEU A 149 5.84 21.71 -4.83
CA LEU A 149 6.42 23.07 -4.93
C LEU A 149 7.62 23.09 -5.88
N ARG A 150 8.49 22.08 -5.83
CA ARG A 150 9.64 21.99 -6.75
C ARG A 150 9.20 21.83 -8.20
N GLU A 151 8.15 21.08 -8.47
CA GLU A 151 7.57 20.96 -9.81
C GLU A 151 6.99 22.28 -10.34
N GLU A 152 6.52 23.17 -9.45
CA GLU A 152 6.04 24.52 -9.77
C GLU A 152 7.17 25.56 -9.83
N GLY A 153 8.44 25.15 -9.61
CA GLY A 153 9.60 26.01 -9.75
C GLY A 153 10.17 26.59 -8.46
N TYR A 154 9.61 26.23 -7.29
CA TYR A 154 10.14 26.64 -5.98
C TYR A 154 11.23 25.67 -5.55
N THR A 155 12.49 25.98 -5.82
CA THR A 155 13.63 25.08 -5.51
C THR A 155 14.52 25.62 -4.39
N GLU A 156 14.52 26.93 -4.18
CA GLU A 156 15.27 27.62 -3.14
C GLU A 156 14.32 28.52 -2.30
N PRO A 157 14.64 28.81 -1.03
CA PRO A 157 13.82 29.69 -0.19
C PRO A 157 13.57 31.08 -0.78
N ASP A 158 14.49 31.57 -1.59
CA ASP A 158 14.39 32.90 -2.21
C ASP A 158 13.31 32.96 -3.30
N ASP A 159 12.94 31.82 -3.89
CA ASP A 159 11.88 31.73 -4.91
C ASP A 159 10.51 32.16 -4.32
N PHE A 160 10.33 32.02 -3.01
CA PHE A 160 9.11 32.44 -2.31
C PHE A 160 9.00 33.96 -2.19
N GLY A 161 10.10 34.73 -2.27
CA GLY A 161 10.08 36.18 -2.13
C GLY A 161 9.28 36.89 -3.22
N ALA A 162 9.15 36.31 -4.41
CA ALA A 162 8.35 36.81 -5.52
C ALA A 162 6.91 36.28 -5.54
N ALA A 163 6.60 35.27 -4.71
CA ALA A 163 5.29 34.67 -4.64
C ALA A 163 4.29 35.61 -3.92
N GLY A 164 3.10 35.72 -4.49
CA GLY A 164 1.97 36.34 -3.81
C GLY A 164 1.47 35.52 -2.62
N GLU A 165 0.16 35.48 -2.44
CA GLU A 165 -0.47 34.60 -1.45
C GLU A 165 -0.50 33.17 -1.94
N LEU A 166 -0.04 32.22 -1.12
CA LEU A 166 -0.02 30.79 -1.39
C LEU A 166 -0.80 30.04 -0.31
N THR A 167 -1.44 28.93 -0.72
CA THR A 167 -1.97 27.92 0.21
C THR A 167 -1.06 26.71 0.16
N ALA A 168 -0.51 26.29 1.32
CA ALA A 168 0.38 25.14 1.40
C ALA A 168 0.14 24.33 2.68
N ASP A 169 0.53 23.07 2.62
CA ASP A 169 0.52 22.12 3.72
C ASP A 169 1.89 22.12 4.40
N LEU A 170 1.89 22.42 5.70
CA LEU A 170 3.04 22.40 6.57
C LEU A 170 3.06 21.09 7.34
N GLU A 171 4.12 20.32 7.25
CA GLU A 171 4.36 19.12 8.04
C GLU A 171 5.42 19.40 9.10
N LEU A 172 5.17 19.00 10.33
CA LEU A 172 6.14 19.03 11.41
C LEU A 172 6.79 17.67 11.63
N TRP A 173 8.02 17.65 12.15
CA TRP A 173 8.66 16.43 12.58
C TRP A 173 7.84 15.72 13.67
N ASP A 174 7.84 14.38 13.65
CA ASP A 174 7.24 13.59 14.74
C ASP A 174 8.14 13.65 15.99
N LEU A 175 7.89 14.62 16.84
CA LEU A 175 8.62 14.81 18.09
C LEU A 175 8.10 13.91 19.24
N GLY A 176 7.28 12.89 18.93
CA GLY A 176 6.76 11.92 19.88
C GLY A 176 5.50 12.38 20.60
N ARG A 177 5.59 12.99 21.76
CA ARG A 177 4.42 13.28 22.61
C ARG A 177 3.45 14.27 21.97
N ARG A 178 2.15 13.92 21.98
CA ARG A 178 1.06 14.71 21.39
C ARG A 178 1.02 16.15 21.92
N GLU A 179 1.23 16.34 23.22
CA GLU A 179 1.21 17.68 23.86
C GLU A 179 2.35 18.58 23.37
N LEU A 180 3.50 17.99 23.03
CA LEU A 180 4.62 18.75 22.46
C LEU A 180 4.29 19.17 21.03
N ARG A 181 3.76 18.26 20.23
CA ARG A 181 3.35 18.53 18.84
C ARG A 181 2.27 19.60 18.78
N GLN A 182 1.28 19.56 19.67
CA GLN A 182 0.20 20.53 19.76
C GLN A 182 0.72 21.92 20.16
N ARG A 183 1.66 22.00 21.12
CA ARG A 183 2.29 23.30 21.47
C ARG A 183 3.06 23.89 20.28
N LYS A 184 3.82 23.06 19.55
CA LYS A 184 4.58 23.52 18.39
C LYS A 184 3.67 24.04 17.27
N LEU A 185 2.54 23.38 17.01
CA LEU A 185 1.53 23.90 16.09
C LEU A 185 0.99 25.26 16.54
N GLY A 186 0.62 25.41 17.83
CA GLY A 186 0.13 26.68 18.37
C GLY A 186 1.17 27.81 18.30
N ASP A 187 2.46 27.53 18.51
CA ASP A 187 3.53 28.52 18.35
C ASP A 187 3.64 28.96 16.88
N ILE A 188 3.49 28.05 15.92
CA ILE A 188 3.55 28.37 14.49
C ILE A 188 2.27 29.07 14.04
N GLU A 189 1.10 28.67 14.52
CA GLU A 189 -0.17 29.37 14.27
C GLU A 189 -0.07 30.85 14.68
N ALA A 190 0.36 31.10 15.93
CA ALA A 190 0.54 32.44 16.42
C ALA A 190 1.53 33.28 15.56
N TYR A 191 2.59 32.62 15.07
CA TYR A 191 3.56 33.26 14.18
C TYR A 191 2.95 33.62 12.81
N VAL A 192 2.16 32.71 12.19
CA VAL A 192 1.51 32.90 10.89
C VAL A 192 0.45 34.01 10.98
N VAL A 193 -0.43 33.93 11.97
CA VAL A 193 -1.53 34.90 12.17
C VAL A 193 -1.00 36.29 12.47
N ALA A 194 0.06 36.43 13.29
CA ALA A 194 0.68 37.72 13.58
C ALA A 194 1.26 38.41 12.33
N ARG A 195 1.46 37.67 11.22
CA ARG A 195 1.97 38.18 9.94
C ARG A 195 0.92 38.27 8.84
N GLY A 196 -0.36 38.19 9.23
CA GLY A 196 -1.49 38.31 8.33
C GLY A 196 -1.82 37.04 7.52
N GLY A 197 -1.22 35.92 7.88
CA GLY A 197 -1.60 34.62 7.30
C GLY A 197 -2.87 34.08 7.95
N GLU A 198 -3.52 33.15 7.25
CA GLU A 198 -4.72 32.44 7.68
C GLU A 198 -4.35 30.98 8.03
N TRP A 199 -4.77 30.53 9.23
CA TRP A 199 -4.67 29.12 9.65
C TRP A 199 -5.97 28.41 9.23
N LEU A 200 -5.88 27.46 8.27
CA LEU A 200 -7.06 26.90 7.61
C LEU A 200 -7.51 25.58 8.27
N ASP A 201 -6.57 24.68 8.58
CA ASP A 201 -6.84 23.37 9.19
C ASP A 201 -5.60 22.84 9.88
N GLU A 202 -5.79 21.96 10.88
CA GLU A 202 -4.72 21.21 11.52
C GLU A 202 -5.06 19.75 11.67
N TYR A 203 -4.05 18.89 11.64
CA TYR A 203 -4.19 17.46 11.83
C TYR A 203 -3.06 16.89 12.68
N ILE A 204 -3.42 16.23 13.80
CA ILE A 204 -2.49 15.52 14.69
C ILE A 204 -2.92 14.06 14.75
N GLY A 205 -2.36 13.24 13.85
CA GLY A 205 -2.51 11.79 13.83
C GLY A 205 -1.56 11.06 14.78
N PRO A 206 -1.54 9.73 14.77
CA PRO A 206 -0.61 8.94 15.56
C PRO A 206 0.87 9.28 15.30
N SER A 207 1.27 9.47 14.04
CA SER A 207 2.65 9.79 13.64
C SER A 207 2.77 11.01 12.71
N ILE A 208 1.67 11.71 12.43
CA ILE A 208 1.62 12.84 11.49
C ILE A 208 1.16 14.08 12.22
N THR A 209 1.84 15.19 11.97
CA THR A 209 1.46 16.52 12.48
C THR A 209 1.53 17.50 11.34
N MET A 210 0.40 18.08 10.95
CA MET A 210 0.30 18.97 9.80
C MET A 210 -0.60 20.16 10.09
N ALA A 211 -0.38 21.25 9.34
CA ALA A 211 -1.32 22.34 9.22
C ALA A 211 -1.46 22.79 7.77
N ARG A 212 -2.64 23.24 7.38
CA ARG A 212 -2.85 23.95 6.12
C ARG A 212 -2.93 25.44 6.40
N ILE A 213 -2.09 26.19 5.73
CA ILE A 213 -1.99 27.64 5.92
C ILE A 213 -2.08 28.37 4.58
N ARG A 214 -2.66 29.57 4.60
CA ARG A 214 -2.64 30.52 3.49
C ARG A 214 -1.87 31.76 3.94
N ALA A 215 -0.80 32.09 3.25
CA ALA A 215 0.06 33.20 3.65
C ALA A 215 0.87 33.75 2.47
N SER A 216 1.55 34.87 2.67
CA SER A 216 2.49 35.42 1.69
C SER A 216 3.74 34.54 1.56
N GLY A 217 4.42 34.60 0.42
CA GLY A 217 5.68 33.88 0.18
C GLY A 217 6.75 34.19 1.24
N GLU A 218 6.81 35.41 1.77
CA GLU A 218 7.76 35.80 2.84
C GLU A 218 7.51 35.04 4.16
N VAL A 219 6.26 34.74 4.48
CA VAL A 219 5.92 33.86 5.63
C VAL A 219 6.44 32.47 5.42
N PHE A 220 6.20 31.87 4.22
CA PHE A 220 6.69 30.54 3.88
C PHE A 220 8.22 30.47 3.88
N ARG A 221 8.89 31.48 3.33
CA ARG A 221 10.35 31.59 3.39
C ARG A 221 10.86 31.53 4.82
N SER A 222 10.19 32.23 5.73
CA SER A 222 10.55 32.24 7.15
C SER A 222 10.26 30.90 7.82
N LEU A 223 9.13 30.23 7.49
CA LEU A 223 8.78 28.91 8.00
C LEU A 223 9.76 27.83 7.56
N LEU A 224 10.31 27.89 6.35
CA LEU A 224 11.37 26.97 5.88
C LEU A 224 12.63 27.04 6.74
N SER A 225 12.85 28.15 7.46
CA SER A 225 14.00 28.35 8.36
C SER A 225 13.76 27.77 9.76
N LEU A 226 12.52 27.34 10.09
CA LEU A 226 12.19 26.74 11.38
C LEU A 226 12.64 25.29 11.43
N GLU A 227 13.40 24.93 12.47
CA GLU A 227 13.91 23.56 12.63
C GLU A 227 12.80 22.52 12.85
N ASP A 228 11.68 22.92 13.47
CA ASP A 228 10.54 22.03 13.74
C ASP A 228 9.74 21.65 12.48
N VAL A 229 9.94 22.39 11.38
CA VAL A 229 9.28 22.13 10.08
C VAL A 229 10.00 21.00 9.34
N ALA A 230 9.26 19.96 9.03
CA ALA A 230 9.76 18.83 8.25
C ALA A 230 9.65 19.10 6.75
N SER A 231 8.50 19.59 6.29
CA SER A 231 8.29 19.95 4.89
C SER A 231 7.17 20.98 4.73
N ILE A 232 7.24 21.74 3.64
CA ILE A 232 6.15 22.60 3.14
C ILE A 232 5.90 22.20 1.70
N ASP A 233 4.64 21.89 1.37
CA ASP A 233 4.27 21.45 0.03
C ASP A 233 2.89 21.97 -0.37
N LEU A 234 2.59 21.95 -1.68
CA LEU A 234 1.25 22.28 -2.15
C LEU A 234 0.24 21.18 -1.75
N PRO A 235 -1.05 21.55 -1.59
CA PRO A 235 -2.10 20.57 -1.41
C PRO A 235 -2.14 19.52 -2.53
N PRO A 236 -2.55 18.26 -2.23
CA PRO A 236 -2.75 17.24 -3.24
C PRO A 236 -3.79 17.65 -4.28
N SER A 237 -3.59 17.22 -5.55
CA SER A 237 -4.52 17.44 -6.64
C SER A 237 -5.00 16.10 -7.20
N PRO A 238 -6.33 15.80 -7.16
CA PRO A 238 -6.84 14.50 -7.60
C PRO A 238 -6.69 14.28 -9.10
N ASP A 239 -6.39 13.01 -9.47
CA ASP A 239 -6.37 12.55 -10.86
C ASP A 239 -7.74 11.97 -11.20
N VAL A 240 -8.62 12.77 -11.84
CA VAL A 240 -9.99 12.40 -12.18
C VAL A 240 -10.24 12.56 -13.68
N ALA A 241 -10.71 11.49 -14.33
CA ALA A 241 -10.96 11.45 -15.75
C ALA A 241 -12.46 11.56 -16.09
N THR A 242 -12.87 12.40 -17.07
CA THR A 242 -14.25 12.66 -17.49
C THR A 242 -14.70 11.75 -18.65
N ALA A 243 -15.96 11.30 -18.68
CA ALA A 243 -16.52 10.29 -19.60
C ALA A 243 -17.65 10.81 -20.49
N GLU A 244 -17.89 10.15 -21.62
CA GLU A 244 -19.03 10.31 -22.52
C GLU A 244 -19.79 8.98 -22.82
N ALA A 245 -20.93 9.04 -23.39
CA ALA A 245 -22.18 8.34 -23.14
C ALA A 245 -22.62 7.19 -24.06
N MET A 246 -23.31 6.19 -23.51
CA MET A 246 -24.19 5.23 -24.22
C MET A 246 -25.68 5.57 -24.00
N ARG A 247 -26.52 5.33 -25.00
CA ARG A 247 -27.97 5.59 -24.95
C ARG A 247 -28.72 4.29 -24.68
N LEU A 248 -29.06 4.02 -23.42
CA LEU A 248 -30.02 2.99 -23.01
C LEU A 248 -31.11 3.63 -22.17
N GLU A 249 -32.38 3.23 -22.41
CA GLU A 249 -33.51 3.66 -21.59
C GLU A 249 -33.79 2.67 -20.45
N LEU A 250 -34.48 3.10 -19.40
CA LEU A 250 -34.72 2.26 -18.21
C LEU A 250 -35.52 0.99 -18.57
N GLY A 251 -36.40 1.04 -19.58
CA GLY A 251 -37.18 -0.09 -20.07
C GLY A 251 -36.35 -1.14 -20.82
N ASP A 252 -35.13 -0.79 -21.26
CA ASP A 252 -34.24 -1.70 -21.99
C ASP A 252 -33.35 -2.52 -21.05
N LEU A 253 -33.34 -2.19 -19.75
CA LEU A 253 -32.47 -2.87 -18.77
C LEU A 253 -33.12 -4.14 -18.25
N PRO A 254 -32.34 -5.22 -18.03
CA PRO A 254 -32.84 -6.41 -17.35
C PRO A 254 -33.35 -6.11 -15.94
N GLU A 255 -34.22 -6.96 -15.43
CA GLU A 255 -34.70 -6.86 -14.05
C GLU A 255 -33.51 -6.93 -13.07
N ARG A 256 -33.56 -6.09 -12.07
CA ARG A 256 -32.57 -6.08 -10.98
C ARG A 256 -32.84 -7.24 -10.03
N GLY A 257 -31.85 -8.09 -9.80
CA GLY A 257 -31.92 -9.14 -8.79
C GLY A 257 -32.13 -8.57 -7.39
N PRO A 258 -32.83 -9.28 -6.48
CA PRO A 258 -32.95 -8.85 -5.10
C PRO A 258 -31.59 -8.81 -4.41
N LEU A 259 -31.41 -7.86 -3.50
CA LEU A 259 -30.24 -7.79 -2.63
C LEU A 259 -30.72 -7.94 -1.17
N ALA A 260 -30.02 -8.75 -0.38
CA ALA A 260 -30.35 -8.94 1.01
C ALA A 260 -30.13 -7.64 1.82
N ASP A 261 -31.00 -7.39 2.83
CA ASP A 261 -30.92 -6.18 3.67
C ASP A 261 -29.60 -6.10 4.46
N ASP A 262 -28.98 -7.23 4.75
CA ASP A 262 -27.70 -7.37 5.44
C ASP A 262 -26.49 -7.48 4.47
N ALA A 263 -26.71 -7.28 3.16
CA ALA A 263 -25.63 -7.28 2.18
C ALA A 263 -24.53 -6.28 2.58
N PRO A 264 -23.26 -6.60 2.31
CA PRO A 264 -22.14 -5.74 2.65
C PRO A 264 -22.27 -4.34 2.09
N LEU A 265 -21.76 -3.35 2.85
CA LEU A 265 -21.69 -1.95 2.43
C LEU A 265 -20.32 -1.65 1.85
N ILE A 266 -20.31 -0.95 0.72
CA ILE A 266 -19.10 -0.32 0.16
C ILE A 266 -19.23 1.19 0.32
N GLY A 267 -18.28 1.81 0.98
CA GLY A 267 -18.15 3.26 1.13
C GLY A 267 -17.37 3.86 -0.04
N ILE A 268 -18.02 4.70 -0.83
CA ILE A 268 -17.38 5.42 -1.94
C ILE A 268 -16.90 6.78 -1.41
N ILE A 269 -15.58 6.98 -1.35
CA ILE A 269 -14.96 8.25 -0.93
C ILE A 269 -14.42 8.93 -2.20
N ASP A 270 -15.23 9.85 -2.74
CA ASP A 270 -14.99 10.42 -4.06
C ASP A 270 -15.75 11.77 -4.22
N SER A 271 -16.30 12.05 -5.41
CA SER A 271 -17.10 13.25 -5.72
C SER A 271 -18.57 13.17 -5.27
N GLY A 272 -18.95 12.13 -4.53
CA GLY A 272 -20.33 11.81 -4.16
C GLY A 272 -20.89 10.66 -5.00
N VAL A 273 -22.10 10.23 -4.69
CA VAL A 273 -22.89 9.25 -5.48
C VAL A 273 -24.31 9.79 -5.57
N ASN A 274 -24.82 9.97 -6.78
CA ASN A 274 -26.17 10.47 -7.01
C ASN A 274 -27.21 9.35 -6.95
N ASP A 275 -28.43 9.73 -6.61
CA ASP A 275 -29.60 8.88 -6.78
C ASP A 275 -29.71 8.47 -8.25
N HIS A 276 -29.77 7.19 -8.48
CA HIS A 276 -29.85 6.60 -9.81
C HIS A 276 -30.86 5.44 -9.78
N PRO A 277 -31.75 5.31 -10.75
CA PRO A 277 -32.79 4.27 -10.76
C PRO A 277 -32.28 2.85 -10.53
N MET A 278 -31.04 2.56 -10.87
CA MET A 278 -30.44 1.25 -10.69
C MET A 278 -29.91 0.97 -9.28
N ILE A 279 -29.74 2.00 -8.43
CA ILE A 279 -29.13 1.88 -7.09
C ILE A 279 -29.87 2.65 -5.99
N GLU A 280 -30.97 3.34 -6.28
CA GLU A 280 -31.70 4.20 -5.34
C GLU A 280 -32.14 3.47 -4.05
N ASP A 281 -32.48 2.18 -4.16
CA ASP A 281 -32.92 1.33 -3.06
C ASP A 281 -31.76 0.77 -2.21
N ILE A 282 -30.52 0.92 -2.65
CA ILE A 282 -29.31 0.37 -1.98
C ILE A 282 -28.29 1.43 -1.56
N LEU A 283 -28.49 2.70 -1.93
CA LEU A 283 -27.71 3.83 -1.42
C LEU A 283 -28.23 4.24 -0.04
N VAL A 284 -27.60 3.72 1.04
CA VAL A 284 -28.12 3.88 2.40
C VAL A 284 -27.87 5.25 3.00
N GLY A 285 -26.96 6.03 2.44
CA GLY A 285 -26.70 7.41 2.86
C GLY A 285 -25.45 8.02 2.27
N ALA A 286 -25.35 9.33 2.37
CA ALA A 286 -24.20 10.10 1.90
C ALA A 286 -23.85 11.23 2.87
N ILE A 287 -22.58 11.65 2.87
CA ILE A 287 -22.07 12.79 3.64
C ILE A 287 -21.17 13.66 2.77
N GLY A 288 -21.07 14.96 3.07
CA GLY A 288 -20.04 15.85 2.54
C GLY A 288 -18.89 15.99 3.55
N VAL A 289 -17.67 15.93 3.10
CA VAL A 289 -16.49 16.12 3.96
C VAL A 289 -15.52 17.11 3.27
N PRO A 290 -15.54 18.37 3.67
CA PRO A 290 -16.39 18.98 4.70
C PRO A 290 -17.88 19.07 4.29
N GLU A 291 -18.77 19.22 5.27
CA GLU A 291 -20.22 19.25 5.07
C GLU A 291 -20.69 20.25 3.99
N ARG A 292 -19.97 21.38 3.83
CA ARG A 292 -20.28 22.40 2.80
C ARG A 292 -20.18 21.92 1.35
N LEU A 293 -19.51 20.79 1.10
CA LEU A 293 -19.45 20.19 -0.24
C LEU A 293 -20.81 19.59 -0.65
N GLY A 294 -21.72 19.36 0.34
CA GLY A 294 -22.95 18.63 0.08
C GLY A 294 -22.68 17.16 -0.27
N THR A 295 -23.66 16.48 -0.85
CA THR A 295 -23.58 15.05 -1.19
C THR A 295 -23.69 14.75 -2.67
N ALA A 296 -24.22 15.71 -3.47
CA ALA A 296 -24.46 15.51 -4.89
C ALA A 296 -23.16 15.37 -5.68
N ASP A 297 -23.12 14.39 -6.56
CA ASP A 297 -22.02 14.16 -7.49
C ASP A 297 -22.19 15.04 -8.75
N GLU A 298 -21.59 16.22 -8.72
CA GLU A 298 -21.63 17.16 -9.84
C GLU A 298 -20.56 16.86 -10.90
N TRP A 299 -19.49 16.20 -10.48
CA TRP A 299 -18.40 15.76 -11.34
C TRP A 299 -18.73 14.47 -12.09
N GLY A 300 -19.45 13.54 -11.43
CA GLY A 300 -19.88 12.27 -11.98
C GLY A 300 -18.88 11.13 -11.81
N HIS A 301 -17.71 11.35 -11.15
CA HIS A 301 -16.72 10.28 -10.98
C HIS A 301 -17.16 9.28 -9.92
N GLY A 302 -17.61 9.73 -8.76
CA GLY A 302 -18.04 8.87 -7.67
C GLY A 302 -19.25 8.00 -8.02
N THR A 303 -20.24 8.53 -8.79
CA THR A 303 -21.37 7.73 -9.27
C THR A 303 -20.90 6.61 -10.21
N ARG A 304 -19.93 6.89 -11.09
CA ARG A 304 -19.33 5.87 -11.96
C ARG A 304 -18.61 4.79 -11.14
N VAL A 305 -17.79 5.18 -10.18
CA VAL A 305 -17.11 4.27 -9.26
C VAL A 305 -18.11 3.42 -8.48
N GLY A 306 -19.20 4.05 -7.96
CA GLY A 306 -20.27 3.36 -7.26
C GLY A 306 -20.98 2.33 -8.13
N GLY A 307 -21.25 2.64 -9.40
CA GLY A 307 -21.82 1.69 -10.36
C GLY A 307 -20.97 0.44 -10.53
N VAL A 308 -19.65 0.61 -10.71
CA VAL A 308 -18.73 -0.54 -10.80
C VAL A 308 -18.65 -1.32 -9.48
N ALA A 309 -18.67 -0.63 -8.33
CA ALA A 309 -18.64 -1.28 -7.02
C ALA A 309 -19.88 -2.15 -6.75
N VAL A 310 -21.04 -1.81 -7.33
CA VAL A 310 -22.29 -2.59 -7.20
C VAL A 310 -22.39 -3.73 -8.21
N PHE A 311 -22.07 -3.45 -9.47
CA PHE A 311 -22.34 -4.37 -10.58
C PHE A 311 -21.10 -5.12 -11.07
N GLY A 312 -19.88 -4.71 -10.69
CA GLY A 312 -18.66 -5.24 -11.27
C GLY A 312 -18.59 -4.93 -12.78
N ASP A 313 -18.45 -5.95 -13.60
CA ASP A 313 -18.52 -5.80 -15.08
C ASP A 313 -19.97 -5.72 -15.57
N LEU A 314 -20.51 -4.53 -15.65
CA LEU A 314 -21.87 -4.29 -16.12
C LEU A 314 -22.09 -4.75 -17.57
N ARG A 315 -21.06 -4.72 -18.43
CA ARG A 315 -21.15 -5.21 -19.82
C ARG A 315 -21.46 -6.72 -19.86
N ALA A 316 -20.73 -7.50 -19.05
CA ALA A 316 -20.93 -8.94 -18.95
C ALA A 316 -22.33 -9.26 -18.42
N GLN A 317 -22.83 -8.51 -17.45
CA GLN A 317 -24.17 -8.68 -16.89
C GLN A 317 -25.28 -8.34 -17.90
N LEU A 318 -25.17 -7.24 -18.61
CA LEU A 318 -26.12 -6.84 -19.66
C LEU A 318 -26.17 -7.89 -20.79
N ALA A 319 -25.01 -8.41 -21.20
CA ALA A 319 -24.91 -9.50 -22.19
C ALA A 319 -25.55 -10.81 -21.67
N GLY A 320 -25.46 -11.07 -20.37
CA GLY A 320 -26.08 -12.23 -19.70
C GLY A 320 -27.59 -12.09 -19.43
N GLY A 321 -28.17 -10.92 -19.67
CA GLY A 321 -29.60 -10.66 -19.47
C GLY A 321 -30.08 -10.61 -18.01
N ALA A 322 -29.16 -10.40 -17.04
CA ALA A 322 -29.48 -10.31 -15.63
C ALA A 322 -28.58 -9.26 -14.94
N LEU A 323 -29.15 -8.47 -14.03
CA LEU A 323 -28.44 -7.48 -13.23
C LEU A 323 -28.34 -7.94 -11.78
N ALA A 324 -27.20 -8.55 -11.41
CA ALA A 324 -26.90 -8.93 -10.05
C ALA A 324 -26.17 -7.78 -9.33
N ARG A 325 -26.69 -7.37 -8.18
CA ARG A 325 -26.08 -6.36 -7.32
C ARG A 325 -25.29 -7.03 -6.22
N GLY A 326 -24.01 -6.66 -6.06
CA GLY A 326 -23.12 -7.33 -5.11
C GLY A 326 -23.00 -6.69 -3.74
N ALA A 327 -23.46 -5.43 -3.59
CA ALA A 327 -23.32 -4.68 -2.35
C ALA A 327 -24.31 -3.52 -2.27
N ARG A 328 -24.55 -3.03 -1.05
CA ARG A 328 -25.15 -1.71 -0.81
C ARG A 328 -24.07 -0.63 -0.80
N LEU A 329 -24.46 0.62 -0.95
CA LEU A 329 -23.54 1.76 -0.99
C LEU A 329 -23.77 2.74 0.16
N CYS A 330 -22.69 3.37 0.63
CA CYS A 330 -22.72 4.67 1.26
C CYS A 330 -21.62 5.55 0.65
N ALA A 331 -21.74 6.87 0.74
CA ALA A 331 -20.83 7.77 0.05
C ALA A 331 -20.32 8.91 0.94
N ALA A 332 -19.07 9.32 0.71
CA ALA A 332 -18.53 10.57 1.23
C ALA A 332 -17.98 11.41 0.06
N LYS A 333 -18.54 12.60 -0.12
CA LYS A 333 -18.02 13.57 -1.08
C LYS A 333 -16.86 14.34 -0.47
N VAL A 334 -15.67 14.19 -1.05
CA VAL A 334 -14.42 14.80 -0.57
C VAL A 334 -13.79 15.76 -1.59
N VAL A 335 -14.30 15.78 -2.83
CA VAL A 335 -13.87 16.69 -3.89
C VAL A 335 -15.06 17.52 -4.41
N ASN A 336 -14.77 18.72 -4.92
CA ASN A 336 -15.77 19.66 -5.43
C ASN A 336 -16.24 19.30 -6.86
N GLU A 337 -17.03 20.18 -7.47
CA GLU A 337 -17.56 20.04 -8.84
C GLU A 337 -16.49 20.06 -9.94
N ARG A 338 -15.25 20.44 -9.63
CA ARG A 338 -14.10 20.40 -10.55
C ARG A 338 -13.21 19.18 -10.33
N GLY A 339 -13.54 18.37 -9.33
CA GLY A 339 -12.72 17.24 -8.93
C GLY A 339 -11.50 17.64 -8.08
N ASP A 340 -11.50 18.82 -7.46
CA ASP A 340 -10.44 19.28 -6.57
C ASP A 340 -10.82 19.00 -5.11
N PHE A 341 -9.82 18.66 -4.29
CA PHE A 341 -9.99 18.62 -2.84
C PHE A 341 -10.30 20.03 -2.30
N ASP A 342 -10.95 20.05 -1.14
CA ASP A 342 -11.23 21.30 -0.45
C ASP A 342 -9.92 22.07 -0.14
N ASP A 343 -9.85 23.33 -0.54
CA ASP A 343 -8.65 24.15 -0.41
C ASP A 343 -8.35 24.55 1.05
N ARG A 344 -9.32 24.37 1.97
CA ARG A 344 -9.22 24.72 3.39
C ARG A 344 -8.99 23.52 4.30
N ARG A 345 -9.02 22.28 3.78
CA ARG A 345 -8.91 21.06 4.56
C ARG A 345 -7.70 20.24 4.13
N LEU A 346 -7.00 19.67 5.09
CA LEU A 346 -5.96 18.70 4.84
C LEU A 346 -6.57 17.37 4.34
N VAL A 347 -6.00 16.77 3.30
CA VAL A 347 -6.49 15.49 2.77
C VAL A 347 -6.45 14.39 3.82
N PRO A 348 -5.42 14.24 4.68
CA PRO A 348 -5.45 13.30 5.80
C PRO A 348 -6.63 13.51 6.74
N SER A 349 -6.98 14.75 7.07
CA SER A 349 -8.14 15.10 7.91
C SER A 349 -9.45 14.71 7.23
N GLN A 350 -9.63 15.05 5.95
CA GLN A 350 -10.82 14.66 5.18
C GLN A 350 -10.98 13.15 5.09
N MET A 351 -9.90 12.41 4.83
CA MET A 351 -9.95 10.95 4.73
C MET A 351 -10.32 10.31 6.06
N ARG A 352 -9.72 10.78 7.16
CA ARG A 352 -10.06 10.27 8.50
C ARG A 352 -11.53 10.52 8.82
N GLU A 353 -12.03 11.74 8.61
CA GLU A 353 -13.43 12.10 8.84
C GLU A 353 -14.37 11.26 7.96
N ALA A 354 -14.07 11.10 6.66
CA ALA A 354 -14.90 10.32 5.75
C ALA A 354 -14.99 8.86 6.17
N VAL A 355 -13.86 8.19 6.37
CA VAL A 355 -13.82 6.76 6.74
C VAL A 355 -14.47 6.53 8.09
N THR A 356 -14.11 7.31 9.12
CA THR A 356 -14.66 7.12 10.47
C THR A 356 -16.15 7.41 10.53
N SER A 357 -16.64 8.44 9.80
CA SER A 357 -18.06 8.77 9.78
C SER A 357 -18.90 7.72 9.06
N LEU A 358 -18.44 7.21 7.90
CA LEU A 358 -19.16 6.14 7.20
C LEU A 358 -19.11 4.83 8.00
N HIS A 359 -18.00 4.52 8.65
CA HIS A 359 -17.89 3.35 9.54
C HIS A 359 -18.85 3.47 10.74
N ALA A 360 -18.81 4.59 11.48
CA ALA A 360 -19.62 4.78 12.68
C ALA A 360 -21.14 4.89 12.41
N ARG A 361 -21.53 5.56 11.30
CA ARG A 361 -22.95 5.80 10.99
C ARG A 361 -23.63 4.61 10.32
N PHE A 362 -22.93 3.88 9.47
CA PHE A 362 -23.51 2.84 8.62
C PHE A 362 -22.91 1.45 8.83
N GLY A 363 -21.89 1.31 9.67
CA GLY A 363 -21.18 0.04 9.86
C GLY A 363 -20.34 -0.38 8.64
N CYS A 364 -19.96 0.57 7.79
CA CYS A 364 -19.19 0.29 6.59
C CYS A 364 -17.80 -0.24 6.92
N ARG A 365 -17.41 -1.37 6.31
CA ARG A 365 -16.12 -2.04 6.50
C ARG A 365 -15.28 -2.15 5.23
N LEU A 366 -15.86 -1.82 4.08
CA LEU A 366 -15.18 -1.82 2.78
C LEU A 366 -15.24 -0.42 2.18
N PHE A 367 -14.11 0.13 1.80
CA PHE A 367 -14.02 1.47 1.23
C PHE A 367 -13.31 1.46 -0.11
N VAL A 368 -13.74 2.33 -1.01
CA VAL A 368 -13.06 2.62 -2.28
C VAL A 368 -12.68 4.09 -2.30
N ILE A 369 -11.41 4.34 -2.56
CA ILE A 369 -10.85 5.67 -2.79
C ILE A 369 -10.20 5.63 -4.17
N ALA A 370 -10.97 6.00 -5.20
CA ALA A 370 -10.52 5.97 -6.59
C ALA A 370 -9.82 7.28 -7.01
N LEU A 371 -9.37 8.05 -6.04
CA LEU A 371 -8.64 9.30 -6.19
C LEU A 371 -7.15 9.07 -5.92
N ALA A 372 -6.29 9.80 -6.63
CA ALA A 372 -4.85 9.75 -6.44
C ALA A 372 -4.23 11.14 -6.69
N ASP A 373 -3.10 11.42 -6.04
CA ASP A 373 -2.37 12.67 -6.26
C ASP A 373 -1.47 12.58 -7.49
N ARG A 374 -1.92 13.19 -8.59
CA ARG A 374 -1.21 13.17 -9.88
C ARG A 374 0.15 13.87 -9.86
N LYS A 375 0.43 14.70 -8.85
CA LYS A 375 1.68 15.45 -8.71
C LYS A 375 2.69 14.71 -7.82
N ARG A 376 2.30 13.60 -7.19
CA ARG A 376 3.19 12.83 -6.32
C ARG A 376 3.33 11.39 -6.79
N VAL A 377 4.38 11.15 -7.56
CA VAL A 377 4.85 9.81 -7.89
C VAL A 377 5.64 9.25 -6.72
N TYR A 378 5.35 8.02 -6.29
CA TYR A 378 6.13 7.38 -5.24
C TYR A 378 7.55 7.06 -5.73
N ASP A 379 8.55 7.65 -5.13
CA ASP A 379 9.96 7.56 -5.53
C ASP A 379 10.76 6.45 -4.84
N GLY A 380 10.11 5.71 -3.93
CA GLY A 380 10.75 4.66 -3.13
C GLY A 380 11.25 5.14 -1.76
N GLY A 381 11.13 6.42 -1.46
CA GLY A 381 11.48 7.03 -0.19
C GLY A 381 10.35 7.03 0.84
N LYS A 382 10.20 8.15 1.53
CA LYS A 382 9.18 8.35 2.57
C LYS A 382 7.77 8.23 2.00
N VAL A 383 6.92 7.48 2.67
CA VAL A 383 5.51 7.37 2.33
C VAL A 383 4.80 8.71 2.51
N GLY A 384 3.80 9.01 1.69
CA GLY A 384 3.04 10.24 1.83
C GLY A 384 2.12 10.25 3.06
N THR A 385 1.71 11.44 3.48
CA THR A 385 0.83 11.63 4.65
C THR A 385 -0.56 11.06 4.43
N TRP A 386 -1.06 11.13 3.21
CA TRP A 386 -2.35 10.53 2.84
C TRP A 386 -2.28 9.00 2.96
N ALA A 387 -1.28 8.35 2.36
CA ALA A 387 -1.08 6.92 2.43
C ALA A 387 -0.91 6.42 3.88
N ALA A 388 -0.11 7.12 4.68
CA ALA A 388 0.09 6.78 6.10
C ALA A 388 -1.21 6.87 6.91
N THR A 389 -2.05 7.88 6.66
CA THR A 389 -3.37 8.01 7.31
C THR A 389 -4.30 6.84 6.96
N LEU A 390 -4.29 6.38 5.71
CA LEU A 390 -5.09 5.22 5.32
C LEU A 390 -4.59 3.92 5.96
N ASP A 391 -3.27 3.75 6.08
CA ASP A 391 -2.68 2.59 6.77
C ASP A 391 -3.06 2.55 8.26
N GLU A 392 -3.05 3.71 8.93
CA GLU A 392 -3.50 3.87 10.31
C GLU A 392 -4.98 3.50 10.45
N LEU A 393 -5.85 4.05 9.58
CA LEU A 393 -7.30 3.79 9.58
C LEU A 393 -7.65 2.33 9.31
N ALA A 394 -6.98 1.69 8.35
CA ALA A 394 -7.20 0.28 8.03
C ALA A 394 -6.96 -0.60 9.27
N ARG A 395 -5.89 -0.28 10.05
CA ARG A 395 -5.60 -0.98 11.30
C ARG A 395 -6.57 -0.63 12.43
N GLU A 396 -6.81 0.67 12.68
CA GLU A 396 -7.63 1.15 13.80
C GLU A 396 -9.05 0.60 13.76
N LEU A 397 -9.65 0.56 12.57
CA LEU A 397 -11.06 0.22 12.38
C LEU A 397 -11.29 -1.22 11.88
N ASP A 398 -10.23 -1.98 11.61
CA ASP A 398 -10.30 -3.31 10.96
C ASP A 398 -11.13 -3.27 9.67
N VAL A 399 -10.77 -2.39 8.76
CA VAL A 399 -11.47 -2.14 7.49
C VAL A 399 -10.58 -2.40 6.29
N VAL A 400 -11.19 -2.81 5.18
CA VAL A 400 -10.51 -2.92 3.88
C VAL A 400 -10.69 -1.61 3.13
N ILE A 401 -9.59 -0.95 2.81
CA ILE A 401 -9.58 0.24 1.98
C ILE A 401 -8.93 -0.14 0.64
N VAL A 402 -9.67 0.03 -0.45
CA VAL A 402 -9.20 -0.25 -1.80
C VAL A 402 -8.89 1.06 -2.49
N VAL A 403 -7.66 1.20 -3.01
CA VAL A 403 -7.20 2.41 -3.68
C VAL A 403 -6.74 2.11 -5.10
N SER A 404 -6.86 3.08 -6.00
CA SER A 404 -6.34 2.98 -7.36
C SER A 404 -4.82 3.21 -7.39
N ALA A 405 -4.12 2.56 -8.31
CA ALA A 405 -2.67 2.75 -8.53
C ALA A 405 -2.34 4.11 -9.15
N GLY A 406 -3.33 4.78 -9.75
CA GLY A 406 -3.19 5.99 -10.54
C GLY A 406 -3.02 5.73 -12.04
N ASN A 407 -3.22 6.75 -12.83
CA ASN A 407 -3.17 6.66 -14.28
C ASN A 407 -1.96 7.43 -14.84
N ARG A 408 -1.31 6.84 -15.84
CA ARG A 408 -0.30 7.55 -16.60
C ARG A 408 -0.98 8.41 -17.66
N ALA A 409 -0.74 9.71 -17.61
CA ALA A 409 -1.06 10.57 -18.74
C ALA A 409 0.15 10.59 -19.71
N PRO A 410 -0.03 10.33 -21.01
CA PRO A 410 1.06 10.49 -21.98
C PRO A 410 1.53 11.95 -21.99
N ARG A 411 2.83 12.20 -21.80
CA ARG A 411 3.44 13.55 -21.82
C ARG A 411 4.38 13.67 -23.02
N GLY A 412 4.43 14.84 -23.69
CA GLY A 412 5.40 15.15 -24.76
C GLY A 412 4.86 15.06 -26.18
N GLY A 413 5.62 15.51 -27.19
CA GLY A 413 5.20 15.67 -28.60
C GLY A 413 4.96 14.36 -29.37
N ASN A 414 5.62 13.22 -29.01
CA ASN A 414 5.51 11.93 -29.70
C ASN A 414 4.66 10.89 -28.96
N ARG A 415 3.68 11.33 -28.22
CA ARG A 415 2.88 10.51 -27.26
C ARG A 415 2.18 9.32 -27.89
N ILE A 416 1.63 9.50 -29.07
CA ILE A 416 0.83 8.48 -29.77
C ILE A 416 1.74 7.35 -30.24
N GLU A 417 2.84 7.72 -30.85
CA GLU A 417 3.80 6.76 -31.39
C GLU A 417 4.48 5.96 -30.27
N GLN A 418 4.85 6.63 -29.17
CA GLN A 418 5.39 5.99 -27.98
C GLN A 418 4.41 5.00 -27.35
N ALA A 419 3.12 5.35 -27.25
CA ALA A 419 2.11 4.48 -26.68
C ALA A 419 1.96 3.15 -27.42
N VAL A 420 2.22 3.11 -28.72
CA VAL A 420 2.13 1.88 -29.54
C VAL A 420 3.45 1.15 -29.63
N THR A 421 4.56 1.87 -29.89
CA THR A 421 5.85 1.25 -30.21
C THR A 421 6.64 0.82 -28.99
N GLU A 422 6.45 1.50 -27.86
CA GLU A 422 7.18 1.22 -26.63
C GLU A 422 6.36 0.44 -25.59
N TYR A 423 5.07 0.16 -25.86
CA TYR A 423 4.25 -0.69 -24.99
C TYR A 423 4.74 -2.15 -25.01
N PRO A 424 4.93 -2.80 -23.85
CA PRO A 424 4.67 -2.33 -22.47
C PRO A 424 5.89 -1.73 -21.76
N ARG A 425 7.02 -1.53 -22.45
CA ARG A 425 8.30 -1.14 -21.82
C ARG A 425 8.17 0.12 -20.95
N TYR A 426 7.48 1.14 -21.42
CA TYR A 426 7.32 2.39 -20.68
C TYR A 426 6.54 2.24 -19.37
N LEU A 427 5.79 1.15 -19.20
CA LEU A 427 5.13 0.88 -17.91
C LEU A 427 6.14 0.69 -16.78
N THR A 428 7.35 0.20 -17.09
CA THR A 428 8.40 -0.08 -16.10
C THR A 428 9.33 1.11 -15.82
N GLU A 429 9.08 2.27 -16.40
CA GLU A 429 9.84 3.49 -16.12
C GLU A 429 9.57 4.02 -14.70
N GLU A 430 10.58 4.64 -14.08
CA GLU A 430 10.45 5.21 -12.72
C GLU A 430 9.35 6.27 -12.62
N GLY A 431 9.18 7.10 -13.64
CA GLY A 431 8.10 8.09 -13.70
C GLY A 431 6.70 7.49 -13.77
N ASN A 432 6.57 6.17 -13.98
CA ASN A 432 5.30 5.44 -14.00
C ASN A 432 5.00 4.71 -12.69
N ARG A 433 5.75 4.96 -11.62
CA ARG A 433 5.43 4.42 -10.28
C ARG A 433 4.10 4.96 -9.76
N LEU A 434 3.58 4.28 -8.75
CA LEU A 434 2.31 4.59 -8.10
C LEU A 434 2.16 6.07 -7.76
N PHE A 435 0.95 6.58 -7.89
CA PHE A 435 0.56 7.82 -7.26
C PHE A 435 0.19 7.60 -5.78
N GLU A 436 0.38 8.61 -4.93
CA GLU A 436 -0.18 8.58 -3.59
C GLU A 436 -1.72 8.54 -3.66
N PRO A 437 -2.42 7.67 -2.88
CA PRO A 437 -1.94 6.89 -1.74
C PRO A 437 -1.56 5.44 -2.09
N GLY A 438 -1.39 5.07 -3.36
CA GLY A 438 -1.17 3.69 -3.82
C GLY A 438 0.05 2.97 -3.22
N GLY A 439 1.00 3.69 -2.61
CA GLY A 439 2.16 3.11 -1.93
C GLY A 439 1.91 2.55 -0.53
N ALA A 440 0.74 2.79 0.07
CA ALA A 440 0.37 2.35 1.42
C ALA A 440 0.39 0.82 1.58
N ILE A 441 0.75 0.31 2.78
CA ILE A 441 0.98 -1.13 2.99
C ILE A 441 -0.21 -1.92 3.53
N ASN A 442 -1.08 -1.27 4.34
CA ASN A 442 -2.24 -1.92 4.96
C ASN A 442 -3.50 -1.85 4.08
N VAL A 443 -3.48 -1.02 3.04
CA VAL A 443 -4.57 -0.92 2.05
C VAL A 443 -4.37 -1.87 0.87
N VAL A 444 -5.39 -2.04 0.06
CA VAL A 444 -5.35 -2.83 -1.18
C VAL A 444 -5.22 -1.87 -2.37
N THR A 445 -4.09 -1.93 -3.06
CA THR A 445 -3.81 -1.10 -4.25
C THR A 445 -4.09 -1.89 -5.51
N VAL A 446 -4.80 -1.28 -6.48
CA VAL A 446 -5.26 -1.97 -7.69
C VAL A 446 -4.76 -1.28 -8.95
N GLY A 447 -4.04 -2.04 -9.79
CA GLY A 447 -3.68 -1.70 -11.16
C GLY A 447 -4.76 -2.08 -12.17
N SER A 448 -4.55 -1.80 -13.44
CA SER A 448 -5.57 -1.96 -14.49
C SER A 448 -5.19 -2.95 -15.59
N LEU A 449 -6.16 -3.81 -15.95
CA LEU A 449 -6.15 -4.71 -17.12
C LEU A 449 -7.10 -4.21 -18.21
N ALA A 450 -6.73 -4.46 -19.44
CA ALA A 450 -7.60 -4.29 -20.59
C ALA A 450 -8.66 -5.40 -20.66
N HIS A 451 -9.92 -5.01 -20.83
CA HIS A 451 -11.04 -5.95 -21.03
C HIS A 451 -11.22 -6.41 -22.48
N GLY A 452 -10.38 -5.92 -23.36
CA GLY A 452 -10.38 -6.19 -24.80
C GLY A 452 -9.39 -5.26 -25.52
N ASN A 453 -9.44 -5.26 -26.85
CA ASN A 453 -8.61 -4.38 -27.67
C ASN A 453 -9.17 -2.96 -27.85
N GLY A 454 -10.36 -2.67 -27.32
CA GLY A 454 -11.00 -1.36 -27.40
C GLY A 454 -11.68 -1.03 -28.74
N LEU A 455 -11.72 -1.96 -29.69
CA LEU A 455 -12.36 -1.79 -31.00
C LEU A 455 -13.76 -2.40 -30.98
N ASP A 456 -14.74 -1.65 -31.47
CA ASP A 456 -16.05 -2.19 -31.87
C ASP A 456 -16.08 -2.54 -33.37
N ALA A 457 -17.20 -3.07 -33.85
CA ALA A 457 -17.34 -3.47 -35.26
C ALA A 457 -17.14 -2.31 -36.24
N ARG A 458 -17.48 -1.08 -35.84
CA ARG A 458 -17.32 0.12 -36.66
C ARG A 458 -15.87 0.58 -36.70
N LEU A 459 -15.22 0.66 -35.54
CA LEU A 459 -13.83 1.09 -35.43
C LEU A 459 -12.86 0.02 -35.97
N GLY A 460 -13.18 -1.26 -35.81
CA GLY A 460 -12.40 -2.36 -36.37
C GLY A 460 -12.41 -2.44 -37.89
N ALA A 461 -13.38 -1.78 -38.57
CA ALA A 461 -13.40 -1.64 -40.03
C ALA A 461 -12.45 -0.56 -40.54
N ASP A 462 -12.00 0.38 -39.69
CA ASP A 462 -11.03 1.41 -40.05
C ASP A 462 -9.61 0.91 -39.79
N VAL A 463 -8.90 0.57 -40.85
CA VAL A 463 -7.51 0.06 -40.80
C VAL A 463 -6.54 1.06 -40.15
N ALA A 464 -6.88 2.35 -40.11
CA ALA A 464 -6.04 3.38 -39.51
C ALA A 464 -6.11 3.36 -37.98
N VAL A 465 -7.24 2.96 -37.39
CA VAL A 465 -7.41 2.86 -35.93
C VAL A 465 -6.72 1.60 -35.40
N ARG A 466 -5.84 1.77 -34.43
CA ARG A 466 -5.02 0.68 -33.89
C ARG A 466 -5.24 0.48 -32.40
N PRO A 467 -5.43 -0.78 -31.93
CA PRO A 467 -5.39 -1.10 -30.52
C PRO A 467 -3.98 -1.00 -29.97
N ILE A 468 -3.83 -0.71 -28.69
CA ILE A 468 -2.55 -0.77 -27.97
C ILE A 468 -2.42 -2.11 -27.26
N THR A 469 -3.51 -2.63 -26.72
CA THR A 469 -3.56 -3.87 -25.92
C THR A 469 -4.51 -4.90 -26.49
N GLN A 470 -4.35 -6.12 -26.02
CA GLN A 470 -5.33 -7.19 -26.15
C GLN A 470 -6.01 -7.45 -24.81
N GLU A 471 -7.04 -8.31 -24.83
CA GLU A 471 -7.74 -8.74 -23.61
C GLU A 471 -6.77 -9.36 -22.60
N GLY A 472 -6.89 -9.00 -21.33
CA GLY A 472 -6.07 -9.52 -20.24
C GLY A 472 -4.63 -8.98 -20.19
N GLU A 473 -4.24 -8.08 -21.10
CA GLU A 473 -2.96 -7.37 -21.00
C GLU A 473 -3.07 -6.18 -20.04
N PRO A 474 -1.96 -5.68 -19.44
CA PRO A 474 -1.97 -4.48 -18.62
C PRO A 474 -2.48 -3.26 -19.40
N SER A 475 -3.36 -2.47 -18.80
CA SER A 475 -3.84 -1.25 -19.46
C SER A 475 -2.68 -0.28 -19.75
N PRO A 476 -2.72 0.47 -20.87
CA PRO A 476 -1.61 1.35 -21.28
C PRO A 476 -1.34 2.51 -20.32
N PHE A 477 -2.28 2.78 -19.42
CA PHE A 477 -2.21 3.86 -18.45
C PHE A 477 -1.91 3.38 -17.02
N THR A 478 -1.86 2.06 -16.77
CA THR A 478 -1.66 1.55 -15.39
C THR A 478 -0.31 1.97 -14.81
N ARG A 479 -0.30 2.35 -13.54
CA ARG A 479 0.91 2.64 -12.78
C ARG A 479 1.38 1.41 -12.02
N ILE A 480 2.66 1.41 -11.63
CA ILE A 480 3.36 0.24 -11.13
C ILE A 480 4.04 0.48 -9.78
N GLY A 481 4.27 -0.62 -9.04
CA GLY A 481 5.06 -0.64 -7.81
C GLY A 481 6.58 -0.45 -8.03
N PRO A 482 7.34 -0.71 -6.98
CA PRO A 482 6.93 -1.20 -5.68
C PRO A 482 6.28 -0.13 -4.79
N GLY A 483 5.65 -0.56 -3.70
CA GLY A 483 5.20 0.29 -2.62
C GLY A 483 6.29 0.52 -1.56
N VAL A 484 5.88 1.07 -0.41
CA VAL A 484 6.80 1.44 0.67
C VAL A 484 7.66 0.26 1.16
N GLY A 485 8.93 0.52 1.43
CA GLY A 485 9.90 -0.50 1.84
C GLY A 485 10.20 -1.56 0.77
N GLY A 486 9.75 -1.36 -0.47
CA GLY A 486 9.85 -2.33 -1.57
C GLY A 486 8.77 -3.41 -1.49
N SER A 487 7.62 -3.13 -0.85
CA SER A 487 6.46 -4.01 -0.81
C SER A 487 5.89 -4.29 -2.20
N VAL A 488 5.26 -5.45 -2.36
CA VAL A 488 4.55 -5.80 -3.58
C VAL A 488 3.34 -4.88 -3.71
N LYS A 489 3.36 -4.02 -4.72
CA LYS A 489 2.27 -3.15 -5.15
C LYS A 489 2.32 -3.02 -6.68
N PRO A 490 1.15 -2.80 -7.33
CA PRO A 490 -0.18 -2.95 -6.77
C PRO A 490 -0.33 -4.34 -6.13
N ASP A 491 -1.29 -4.53 -5.19
CA ASP A 491 -1.58 -5.87 -4.66
C ASP A 491 -2.23 -6.73 -5.75
N PHE A 492 -3.16 -6.15 -6.48
CA PHE A 492 -3.93 -6.81 -7.52
C PHE A 492 -4.01 -5.97 -8.79
N ILE A 493 -4.42 -6.61 -9.86
CA ILE A 493 -4.74 -5.97 -11.14
C ILE A 493 -6.10 -6.49 -11.59
N ASP A 494 -6.99 -5.61 -12.06
CA ASP A 494 -8.31 -6.00 -12.53
C ASP A 494 -8.78 -5.12 -13.70
N LEU A 495 -9.92 -5.42 -14.30
CA LEU A 495 -10.40 -4.72 -15.48
C LEU A 495 -10.60 -3.22 -15.22
N GLY A 496 -10.01 -2.39 -16.04
CA GLY A 496 -10.12 -0.93 -15.96
C GLY A 496 -10.17 -0.25 -17.31
N GLY A 497 -10.33 -1.03 -18.39
CA GLY A 497 -10.39 -0.52 -19.75
C GLY A 497 -9.04 -0.43 -20.45
N THR A 498 -9.05 0.14 -21.65
CA THR A 498 -7.87 0.30 -22.50
C THR A 498 -7.86 1.64 -23.22
N MET A 499 -6.92 1.82 -24.14
CA MET A 499 -6.83 2.94 -25.09
C MET A 499 -6.63 2.42 -26.49
N ILE A 500 -7.11 3.19 -27.47
CA ILE A 500 -6.88 3.00 -28.91
C ILE A 500 -6.18 4.22 -29.49
N VAL A 501 -5.46 4.02 -30.59
CA VAL A 501 -4.85 5.11 -31.37
C VAL A 501 -5.72 5.43 -32.55
N ASP A 502 -6.17 6.67 -32.62
CA ASP A 502 -6.83 7.24 -33.78
C ASP A 502 -5.86 8.20 -34.50
N PRO A 503 -5.21 7.76 -35.58
CA PRO A 503 -4.21 8.56 -36.27
C PRO A 503 -4.78 9.71 -37.08
N LEU A 504 -6.07 9.65 -37.45
CA LEU A 504 -6.71 10.72 -38.23
C LEU A 504 -6.86 11.99 -37.37
N VAL A 505 -7.20 11.84 -36.10
CA VAL A 505 -7.27 12.95 -35.14
C VAL A 505 -6.01 13.09 -34.28
N GLN A 506 -5.00 12.25 -34.51
CA GLN A 506 -3.76 12.20 -33.76
C GLN A 506 -3.97 12.19 -32.23
N ARG A 507 -4.88 11.31 -31.76
CA ARG A 507 -5.24 11.19 -30.34
C ARG A 507 -5.22 9.75 -29.86
N LEU A 508 -4.88 9.60 -28.59
CA LEU A 508 -5.22 8.43 -27.80
C LEU A 508 -6.67 8.61 -27.31
N ARG A 509 -7.49 7.61 -27.56
CA ARG A 509 -8.90 7.58 -27.13
C ARG A 509 -9.09 6.46 -26.13
N ASP A 510 -9.75 6.74 -25.04
CA ASP A 510 -10.10 5.79 -23.98
C ASP A 510 -11.61 5.57 -23.87
N GLY A 511 -12.06 4.91 -22.80
CA GLY A 511 -13.47 4.63 -22.57
C GLY A 511 -14.37 5.87 -22.47
N ARG A 512 -13.81 7.07 -22.32
CA ARG A 512 -14.57 8.33 -22.31
C ARG A 512 -14.98 8.74 -23.73
N ASP A 513 -14.09 8.51 -24.68
CA ASP A 513 -14.30 8.84 -26.09
C ASP A 513 -14.93 7.67 -26.86
N VAL A 514 -14.68 6.44 -26.43
CA VAL A 514 -15.05 5.20 -27.12
C VAL A 514 -15.54 4.17 -26.11
N ALA A 515 -16.84 3.89 -26.09
CA ALA A 515 -17.42 2.99 -25.09
C ALA A 515 -16.82 1.57 -25.11
N SER A 516 -16.38 1.07 -26.27
CA SER A 516 -15.72 -0.24 -26.40
C SER A 516 -14.32 -0.29 -25.75
N ALA A 517 -13.67 0.85 -25.53
CA ALA A 517 -12.38 0.92 -24.83
C ALA A 517 -12.54 1.01 -23.29
N GLY A 518 -13.74 1.30 -22.77
CA GLY A 518 -14.03 1.49 -21.35
C GLY A 518 -14.90 0.41 -20.73
N LEU A 519 -14.97 0.42 -19.41
CA LEU A 519 -15.96 -0.31 -18.63
C LEU A 519 -17.27 0.45 -18.60
N LEU A 520 -18.38 -0.28 -18.69
CA LEU A 520 -19.72 0.30 -18.56
C LEU A 520 -20.05 0.52 -17.08
N THR A 521 -20.70 1.65 -16.79
CA THR A 521 -21.09 2.02 -15.44
C THR A 521 -22.22 3.04 -15.45
N LEU A 522 -22.66 3.50 -14.27
CA LEU A 522 -23.76 4.44 -14.10
C LEU A 522 -23.36 5.87 -14.50
N HIS A 523 -24.28 6.60 -15.11
CA HIS A 523 -24.12 8.03 -15.36
C HIS A 523 -24.67 8.84 -14.18
N HIS A 524 -23.98 9.90 -13.78
CA HIS A 524 -24.37 10.72 -12.62
C HIS A 524 -25.63 11.57 -12.82
N ARG A 525 -26.10 11.70 -14.06
CA ARG A 525 -27.33 12.37 -14.44
C ARG A 525 -28.24 11.40 -15.18
N PRO A 526 -28.99 10.55 -14.45
CA PRO A 526 -29.78 9.48 -15.06
C PRO A 526 -30.90 9.97 -15.96
N VAL A 527 -31.33 11.22 -15.79
CA VAL A 527 -32.32 11.86 -16.68
C VAL A 527 -31.76 12.18 -18.08
N GLU A 528 -30.45 12.34 -18.21
CA GLU A 528 -29.78 12.54 -19.49
C GLU A 528 -29.42 11.20 -20.11
N GLN A 529 -29.03 10.23 -19.27
CA GLN A 529 -28.49 8.96 -19.69
C GLN A 529 -28.29 8.02 -18.48
N LEU A 530 -28.63 6.75 -18.63
CA LEU A 530 -28.50 5.76 -17.54
C LEU A 530 -27.07 5.24 -17.39
N ILE A 531 -26.44 4.91 -18.50
CA ILE A 531 -25.15 4.21 -18.54
C ILE A 531 -24.12 5.03 -19.28
N THR A 532 -22.90 5.02 -18.78
CA THR A 532 -21.73 5.62 -19.41
C THR A 532 -20.59 4.64 -19.42
N SER A 533 -19.43 5.03 -19.93
CA SER A 533 -18.22 4.24 -19.88
C SER A 533 -17.00 5.06 -19.47
N GLY A 534 -15.95 4.38 -19.05
CA GLY A 534 -14.69 5.03 -18.73
C GLY A 534 -13.53 4.03 -18.61
N SER A 535 -12.30 4.56 -18.73
CA SER A 535 -11.08 3.80 -18.54
C SER A 535 -10.22 4.42 -17.46
N GLY A 536 -9.59 3.58 -16.63
CA GLY A 536 -8.70 4.02 -15.56
C GLY A 536 -8.59 2.97 -14.46
N THR A 537 -7.53 3.06 -13.67
CA THR A 537 -7.39 2.28 -12.42
C THR A 537 -8.52 2.59 -11.44
N SER A 538 -9.17 3.75 -11.58
CA SER A 538 -10.37 4.15 -10.84
C SER A 538 -11.58 3.25 -11.08
N TYR A 539 -11.59 2.47 -12.16
CA TYR A 539 -12.62 1.46 -12.44
C TYR A 539 -12.17 0.06 -12.04
N ALA A 540 -10.87 -0.22 -12.03
CA ALA A 540 -10.35 -1.50 -11.56
C ALA A 540 -10.47 -1.66 -10.03
N ALA A 541 -10.22 -0.60 -9.27
CA ALA A 541 -10.33 -0.61 -7.82
C ALA A 541 -11.73 -1.02 -7.31
N PRO A 542 -12.84 -0.43 -7.79
CA PRO A 542 -14.16 -0.84 -7.33
C PRO A 542 -14.56 -2.27 -7.75
N ILE A 543 -13.99 -2.88 -8.80
CA ILE A 543 -14.18 -4.31 -9.10
C ILE A 543 -13.58 -5.17 -7.98
N VAL A 544 -12.41 -4.81 -7.49
CA VAL A 544 -11.80 -5.53 -6.36
C VAL A 544 -12.63 -5.34 -5.08
N ALA A 545 -13.19 -4.16 -4.85
CA ALA A 545 -14.11 -3.93 -3.74
C ALA A 545 -15.41 -4.74 -3.88
N PHE A 546 -15.98 -4.82 -5.08
CA PHE A 546 -17.10 -5.72 -5.39
C PHE A 546 -16.77 -7.17 -5.01
N LYS A 547 -15.60 -7.68 -5.43
CA LYS A 547 -15.15 -9.04 -5.08
C LYS A 547 -14.94 -9.20 -3.57
N ALA A 548 -14.38 -8.20 -2.89
CA ALA A 548 -14.24 -8.20 -1.44
C ALA A 548 -15.60 -8.21 -0.71
N ALA A 549 -16.61 -7.51 -1.25
CA ALA A 549 -17.97 -7.53 -0.71
C ALA A 549 -18.60 -8.92 -0.83
N GLN A 550 -18.41 -9.63 -1.95
CA GLN A 550 -18.89 -11.00 -2.11
C GLN A 550 -18.24 -11.96 -1.08
N ILE A 551 -16.94 -11.77 -0.81
CA ILE A 551 -16.26 -12.54 0.24
C ILE A 551 -16.82 -12.17 1.62
N LEU A 552 -17.02 -10.91 1.92
CA LEU A 552 -17.58 -10.46 3.20
C LEU A 552 -19.02 -10.95 3.40
N SER A 553 -19.83 -11.01 2.34
CA SER A 553 -21.16 -11.64 2.38
C SER A 553 -21.09 -13.12 2.76
N ARG A 554 -20.08 -13.82 2.28
CA ARG A 554 -19.85 -15.24 2.59
C ARG A 554 -19.26 -15.45 3.98
N PHE A 555 -18.39 -14.53 4.44
CA PHE A 555 -17.70 -14.57 5.73
C PHE A 555 -17.99 -13.27 6.52
N PRO A 556 -19.20 -13.07 7.06
CA PRO A 556 -19.59 -11.79 7.67
C PRO A 556 -18.72 -11.36 8.87
N ALA A 557 -18.15 -12.34 9.58
CA ALA A 557 -17.28 -12.11 10.73
C ALA A 557 -15.78 -11.96 10.35
N ALA A 558 -15.42 -12.09 9.05
CA ALA A 558 -14.02 -12.01 8.63
C ALA A 558 -13.39 -10.66 8.98
N SER A 559 -12.16 -10.68 9.49
CA SER A 559 -11.35 -9.48 9.64
C SER A 559 -10.91 -8.92 8.27
N ALA A 560 -10.48 -7.69 8.25
CA ALA A 560 -9.87 -7.09 7.05
C ALA A 560 -8.67 -7.92 6.55
N ASN A 561 -7.88 -8.49 7.45
CA ASN A 561 -6.76 -9.35 7.11
C ASN A 561 -7.22 -10.65 6.44
N LEU A 562 -8.30 -11.29 6.91
CA LEU A 562 -8.81 -12.51 6.27
C LEU A 562 -9.31 -12.22 4.85
N ILE A 563 -10.06 -11.13 4.65
CA ILE A 563 -10.51 -10.72 3.32
C ILE A 563 -9.30 -10.52 2.38
N ARG A 564 -8.29 -9.77 2.81
CA ARG A 564 -7.07 -9.53 2.02
C ARG A 564 -6.34 -10.83 1.67
N ALA A 565 -6.22 -11.76 2.61
CA ALA A 565 -5.55 -13.05 2.40
C ALA A 565 -6.33 -13.97 1.45
N LEU A 566 -7.67 -14.01 1.53
CA LEU A 566 -8.53 -14.76 0.61
C LEU A 566 -8.42 -14.22 -0.82
N LEU A 567 -8.47 -12.90 -1.00
CA LEU A 567 -8.25 -12.26 -2.30
C LEU A 567 -6.89 -12.68 -2.89
N ALA A 568 -5.81 -12.62 -2.11
CA ALA A 568 -4.48 -12.97 -2.58
C ALA A 568 -4.30 -14.47 -2.87
N THR A 569 -5.05 -15.33 -2.17
CA THR A 569 -4.98 -16.78 -2.38
C THR A 569 -5.59 -17.19 -3.72
N SER A 570 -6.62 -16.52 -4.17
CA SER A 570 -7.29 -16.80 -5.45
C SER A 570 -6.65 -16.10 -6.65
N ALA A 571 -5.84 -15.05 -6.39
CA ALA A 571 -5.29 -14.22 -7.46
C ALA A 571 -4.26 -14.94 -8.32
N THR A 572 -4.37 -14.76 -9.64
CA THR A 572 -3.44 -15.31 -10.63
C THR A 572 -3.12 -14.28 -11.70
N ILE A 573 -1.88 -14.27 -12.18
CA ILE A 573 -1.50 -13.37 -13.27
C ILE A 573 -2.11 -13.91 -14.56
N PRO A 574 -2.93 -13.09 -15.29
CA PRO A 574 -3.50 -13.50 -16.57
C PRO A 574 -2.40 -13.88 -17.56
N GLU A 575 -2.64 -14.93 -18.35
CA GLU A 575 -1.67 -15.46 -19.29
C GLU A 575 -1.23 -14.41 -20.32
N ALA A 576 -2.15 -13.58 -20.81
CA ALA A 576 -1.84 -12.49 -21.75
C ALA A 576 -0.90 -11.44 -21.11
N ALA A 577 -1.14 -11.07 -19.84
CA ALA A 577 -0.25 -10.16 -19.11
C ALA A 577 1.12 -10.79 -18.88
N HIS A 578 1.17 -12.06 -18.50
CA HIS A 578 2.42 -12.80 -18.32
C HIS A 578 3.24 -12.84 -19.62
N GLN A 579 2.61 -13.23 -20.72
CA GLN A 579 3.27 -13.29 -22.04
C GLN A 579 3.79 -11.91 -22.49
N ARG A 580 2.98 -10.86 -22.28
CA ARG A 580 3.34 -9.50 -22.65
C ARG A 580 4.52 -8.94 -21.85
N LEU A 581 4.61 -9.25 -20.56
CA LEU A 581 5.61 -8.71 -19.64
C LEU A 581 6.85 -9.60 -19.48
N SER A 582 6.77 -10.90 -19.80
CA SER A 582 7.88 -11.85 -19.61
C SER A 582 9.22 -11.42 -20.25
N PRO A 583 9.25 -10.72 -21.40
CA PRO A 583 10.51 -10.20 -21.96
C PRO A 583 11.19 -9.14 -21.07
N LEU A 584 10.44 -8.51 -20.15
CA LEU A 584 10.93 -7.50 -19.21
C LEU A 584 11.37 -8.10 -17.85
N GLY A 585 11.12 -9.39 -17.63
CA GLY A 585 11.54 -10.15 -16.45
C GLY A 585 10.49 -10.23 -15.33
N GLU A 586 10.74 -11.12 -14.38
CA GLU A 586 9.83 -11.44 -13.25
C GLU A 586 9.53 -10.23 -12.35
N ASP A 587 10.49 -9.33 -12.18
CA ASP A 587 10.29 -8.13 -11.37
C ASP A 587 9.33 -7.15 -12.05
N ALA A 588 9.36 -7.04 -13.38
CA ALA A 588 8.40 -6.26 -14.14
C ALA A 588 6.98 -6.84 -14.01
N ILE A 589 6.83 -8.16 -14.15
CA ILE A 589 5.54 -8.84 -13.97
C ILE A 589 4.96 -8.53 -12.59
N ARG A 590 5.78 -8.66 -11.55
CA ARG A 590 5.36 -8.39 -10.17
C ARG A 590 5.02 -6.91 -9.92
N SER A 591 5.81 -5.99 -10.46
CA SER A 591 5.58 -4.55 -10.29
C SER A 591 4.33 -4.06 -11.01
N VAL A 592 3.96 -4.69 -12.13
CA VAL A 592 2.76 -4.34 -12.89
C VAL A 592 1.52 -5.04 -12.36
N CYS A 593 1.62 -6.35 -12.09
CA CYS A 593 0.45 -7.20 -11.82
C CYS A 593 0.25 -7.54 -10.34
N GLY A 594 1.23 -7.28 -9.48
CA GLY A 594 1.15 -7.71 -8.07
C GLY A 594 1.00 -9.22 -7.95
N TYR A 595 -0.05 -9.65 -7.22
CA TYR A 595 -0.43 -11.07 -7.12
C TYR A 595 -1.31 -11.54 -8.30
N GLY A 596 -1.80 -10.61 -9.14
CA GLY A 596 -2.61 -10.89 -10.31
C GLY A 596 -4.07 -10.48 -10.18
N GLN A 597 -4.92 -11.06 -11.02
CA GLN A 597 -6.36 -10.86 -11.02
C GLN A 597 -7.04 -11.88 -10.10
N ILE A 598 -7.99 -11.41 -9.28
CA ILE A 598 -8.72 -12.21 -8.31
C ILE A 598 -9.78 -13.05 -9.02
N ASP A 599 -9.77 -14.36 -8.75
CA ASP A 599 -10.85 -15.26 -9.09
C ASP A 599 -11.84 -15.33 -7.91
N LEU A 600 -13.02 -14.74 -8.09
CA LEU A 600 -14.02 -14.63 -7.03
C LEU A 600 -14.56 -16.01 -6.59
N GLU A 601 -14.79 -16.93 -7.53
CA GLU A 601 -15.28 -18.25 -7.21
C GLU A 601 -14.28 -19.02 -6.32
N HIS A 602 -13.00 -18.93 -6.67
CA HIS A 602 -11.94 -19.57 -5.90
C HIS A 602 -11.61 -18.85 -4.57
N ALA A 603 -11.95 -17.56 -4.45
CA ALA A 603 -11.82 -16.84 -3.19
C ALA A 603 -12.94 -17.19 -2.19
N ALA A 604 -14.14 -17.48 -2.70
CA ALA A 604 -15.33 -17.72 -1.89
C ALA A 604 -15.58 -19.20 -1.57
N PHE A 605 -15.16 -20.11 -2.43
CA PHE A 605 -15.48 -21.54 -2.33
C PHE A 605 -14.29 -22.45 -2.59
N SER A 606 -14.26 -23.58 -1.88
CA SER A 606 -13.46 -24.74 -2.22
C SER A 606 -14.19 -25.63 -3.23
N ASP A 607 -13.47 -26.48 -3.96
CA ASP A 607 -14.01 -27.51 -4.84
C ASP A 607 -13.32 -28.86 -4.60
N ASP A 608 -13.69 -29.89 -5.35
CA ASP A 608 -13.14 -31.22 -5.18
C ASP A 608 -11.62 -31.30 -5.34
N ALA A 609 -11.05 -30.53 -6.28
CA ALA A 609 -9.63 -30.53 -6.62
C ALA A 609 -8.86 -29.36 -6.00
N ARG A 610 -9.56 -28.43 -5.32
CA ARG A 610 -8.98 -27.24 -4.69
C ARG A 610 -9.62 -27.00 -3.34
N VAL A 611 -8.81 -27.08 -2.31
CA VAL A 611 -9.22 -26.92 -0.92
C VAL A 611 -8.55 -25.70 -0.33
N VAL A 612 -9.34 -24.81 0.23
CA VAL A 612 -8.87 -23.63 0.95
C VAL A 612 -9.09 -23.84 2.44
N LEU A 613 -8.04 -23.61 3.22
CA LEU A 613 -8.05 -23.63 4.67
C LEU A 613 -7.61 -22.25 5.17
N TYR A 614 -8.20 -21.78 6.26
CA TYR A 614 -7.85 -20.47 6.83
C TYR A 614 -7.79 -20.50 8.36
N ALA A 615 -7.05 -19.54 8.90
CA ALA A 615 -7.02 -19.23 10.31
C ALA A 615 -6.90 -17.71 10.51
N GLU A 616 -7.62 -17.18 11.46
CA GLU A 616 -7.42 -15.85 12.01
C GLU A 616 -6.82 -16.02 13.40
N ASP A 617 -5.70 -15.36 13.66
CA ASP A 617 -4.94 -15.58 14.89
C ASP A 617 -4.13 -14.33 15.25
N GLU A 618 -3.50 -14.39 16.41
CA GLU A 618 -2.56 -13.37 16.88
C GLU A 618 -1.31 -14.02 17.45
N LEU A 619 -0.18 -13.38 17.25
CA LEU A 619 1.11 -13.91 17.68
C LEU A 619 1.85 -12.87 18.51
N ALA A 620 2.38 -13.30 19.66
CA ALA A 620 3.19 -12.45 20.50
C ALA A 620 4.49 -12.05 19.78
N MET A 621 5.06 -10.92 20.19
CA MET A 621 6.30 -10.42 19.63
C MET A 621 7.44 -11.44 19.80
N ASP A 622 8.23 -11.61 18.76
CA ASP A 622 9.35 -12.57 18.70
C ASP A 622 8.94 -14.04 18.93
N HIS A 623 7.67 -14.39 18.66
CA HIS A 623 7.18 -15.77 18.73
C HIS A 623 6.93 -16.36 17.34
N PHE A 624 6.73 -17.65 17.29
CA PHE A 624 6.27 -18.37 16.10
C PHE A 624 5.14 -19.34 16.45
N ALA A 625 4.34 -19.66 15.45
CA ALA A 625 3.29 -20.68 15.53
C ALA A 625 3.44 -21.67 14.37
N ILE A 626 3.02 -22.90 14.61
CA ILE A 626 3.04 -23.99 13.63
C ILE A 626 1.60 -24.39 13.34
N TYR A 627 1.23 -24.39 12.06
CA TYR A 627 -0.05 -24.86 11.57
C TYR A 627 0.14 -26.15 10.80
N GLU A 628 -0.64 -27.15 11.12
CA GLU A 628 -0.60 -28.43 10.42
C GLU A 628 -1.49 -28.36 9.19
N LEU A 629 -0.96 -28.80 8.05
CA LEU A 629 -1.66 -28.93 6.78
C LEU A 629 -1.69 -30.41 6.41
N PRO A 630 -2.85 -31.09 6.53
CA PRO A 630 -2.98 -32.48 6.10
C PRO A 630 -2.99 -32.55 4.57
N VAL A 631 -2.02 -33.25 4.00
CA VAL A 631 -1.90 -33.46 2.55
C VAL A 631 -2.29 -34.91 2.23
N PRO A 632 -3.41 -35.14 1.50
CA PRO A 632 -3.91 -36.48 1.25
C PRO A 632 -3.01 -37.27 0.27
N GLU A 633 -3.10 -38.59 0.34
CA GLU A 633 -2.30 -39.47 -0.49
C GLU A 633 -2.57 -39.27 -1.97
N LEU A 634 -3.84 -39.06 -2.38
CA LEU A 634 -4.18 -38.74 -3.75
C LEU A 634 -3.44 -37.48 -4.27
N PHE A 635 -3.28 -36.48 -3.46
CA PHE A 635 -2.51 -35.29 -3.85
C PHE A 635 -1.03 -35.62 -4.04
N GLN A 636 -0.49 -36.59 -3.28
CA GLN A 636 0.95 -36.90 -3.31
C GLN A 636 1.33 -37.79 -4.54
N ASN A 637 0.47 -38.75 -4.90
CA ASN A 637 0.79 -39.82 -5.82
C ASN A 637 0.20 -39.64 -7.21
N THR A 638 -0.88 -38.85 -7.37
CA THR A 638 -1.53 -38.65 -8.67
C THR A 638 -0.66 -37.78 -9.58
N ASN A 639 -0.51 -38.18 -10.84
CA ASN A 639 0.21 -37.41 -11.84
C ASN A 639 -0.51 -36.10 -12.13
N GLY A 640 0.26 -35.02 -12.40
CA GLY A 640 -0.23 -33.72 -12.71
C GLY A 640 0.47 -32.62 -11.86
N ARG A 641 0.21 -31.38 -12.22
CA ARG A 641 0.73 -30.23 -11.48
C ARG A 641 -0.06 -30.06 -10.18
N ARG A 642 0.67 -29.99 -9.08
CA ARG A 642 0.14 -29.79 -7.74
C ARG A 642 0.68 -28.51 -7.16
N THR A 643 -0.15 -27.77 -6.44
CA THR A 643 0.25 -26.50 -5.83
C THR A 643 -0.23 -26.42 -4.39
N ILE A 644 0.63 -25.85 -3.54
CA ILE A 644 0.25 -25.36 -2.22
C ILE A 644 0.57 -23.87 -2.23
N ARG A 645 -0.47 -23.04 -2.18
CA ARG A 645 -0.34 -21.59 -2.05
C ARG A 645 -0.54 -21.22 -0.59
N VAL A 646 0.31 -20.37 -0.08
CA VAL A 646 0.20 -19.81 1.27
C VAL A 646 0.10 -18.31 1.14
N SER A 647 -0.98 -17.74 1.67
CA SER A 647 -1.19 -16.28 1.74
C SER A 647 -1.37 -15.86 3.19
N MET A 648 -0.78 -14.75 3.56
CA MET A 648 -0.86 -14.18 4.90
C MET A 648 -1.04 -12.68 4.79
N ALA A 649 -2.00 -12.14 5.55
CA ALA A 649 -2.16 -10.71 5.72
C ALA A 649 -2.09 -10.33 7.19
N TYR A 650 -1.46 -9.21 7.48
CA TYR A 650 -1.40 -8.60 8.80
C TYR A 650 -1.38 -7.08 8.65
N ASP A 651 -1.65 -6.37 9.70
CA ASP A 651 -1.79 -4.92 9.72
C ASP A 651 -0.96 -4.33 10.86
N PRO A 652 0.36 -4.16 10.67
CA PRO A 652 1.22 -3.59 11.69
C PRO A 652 0.89 -2.13 11.96
N PRO A 653 1.18 -1.60 13.16
CA PRO A 653 1.25 -0.16 13.33
C PRO A 653 2.32 0.42 12.41
N VAL A 654 2.04 1.61 11.88
CA VAL A 654 2.94 2.31 10.97
C VAL A 654 3.39 3.62 11.58
N ARG A 655 4.56 4.13 11.15
CA ARG A 655 5.03 5.45 11.56
C ARG A 655 5.64 6.17 10.36
N HIS A 656 4.97 7.23 9.95
CA HIS A 656 5.29 8.03 8.75
C HIS A 656 6.73 8.56 8.73
N SER A 657 7.29 8.89 9.89
CA SER A 657 8.64 9.45 10.02
C SER A 657 9.77 8.43 9.93
N ARG A 658 9.48 7.12 9.97
CA ARG A 658 10.51 6.06 10.06
C ARG A 658 10.83 5.41 8.72
N SER A 659 12.08 4.98 8.54
CA SER A 659 12.51 4.17 7.39
C SER A 659 11.99 2.75 7.46
N ASP A 660 11.99 2.16 8.68
CA ASP A 660 11.31 0.91 9.01
C ASP A 660 9.83 1.22 9.30
N TYR A 661 9.10 1.62 8.26
CA TYR A 661 7.74 2.14 8.29
C TYR A 661 6.76 1.27 9.10
N ALA A 662 6.85 -0.07 8.94
CA ALA A 662 6.05 -1.05 9.68
C ALA A 662 6.69 -1.36 11.04
N GLY A 663 5.89 -1.28 12.12
CA GLY A 663 6.36 -1.52 13.49
C GLY A 663 6.57 -2.98 13.86
N VAL A 664 6.09 -3.91 13.03
CA VAL A 664 6.19 -5.37 13.22
C VAL A 664 6.39 -6.03 11.88
N GLY A 665 7.25 -7.04 11.81
CA GLY A 665 7.42 -7.91 10.65
C GLY A 665 6.79 -9.28 10.87
N MET A 666 6.12 -9.84 9.85
CA MET A 666 5.68 -11.24 9.88
C MET A 666 6.15 -11.99 8.64
N SER A 667 6.35 -13.28 8.79
CA SER A 667 6.78 -14.14 7.69
C SER A 667 6.32 -15.57 7.88
N PHE A 668 6.27 -16.34 6.80
CA PHE A 668 5.93 -17.75 6.87
C PHE A 668 6.92 -18.65 6.10
N ARG A 669 6.93 -19.93 6.47
CA ARG A 669 7.66 -21.01 5.80
C ARG A 669 6.74 -22.21 5.65
N LEU A 670 6.92 -22.98 4.56
CA LEU A 670 6.26 -24.27 4.34
C LEU A 670 7.30 -25.40 4.49
N VAL A 671 7.06 -26.29 5.43
CA VAL A 671 7.94 -27.40 5.77
C VAL A 671 7.16 -28.70 5.62
N ARG A 672 7.79 -29.77 5.16
CA ARG A 672 7.19 -31.09 4.95
C ARG A 672 8.09 -32.21 5.45
N GLY A 673 7.51 -33.35 5.76
CA GLY A 673 8.23 -34.62 6.01
C GLY A 673 9.18 -34.56 7.21
N CYS A 674 8.97 -33.68 8.17
CA CYS A 674 9.74 -33.63 9.39
C CYS A 674 8.85 -33.61 10.64
N ASP A 675 9.41 -33.97 11.78
CA ASP A 675 8.71 -34.00 13.05
C ASP A 675 8.43 -32.57 13.52
N PRO A 676 7.21 -32.24 14.00
CA PRO A 676 6.88 -30.95 14.60
C PRO A 676 7.85 -30.56 15.73
N ALA A 677 8.33 -31.53 16.54
CA ALA A 677 9.29 -31.27 17.58
C ALA A 677 10.62 -30.75 17.02
N LEU A 678 11.10 -31.28 15.89
CA LEU A 678 12.29 -30.77 15.21
C LEU A 678 12.07 -29.34 14.67
N ILE A 679 10.86 -29.06 14.15
CA ILE A 679 10.49 -27.71 13.68
C ILE A 679 10.52 -26.74 14.88
N SER A 680 9.87 -27.10 15.99
CA SER A 680 9.87 -26.29 17.21
C SER A 680 11.29 -26.04 17.71
N GLU A 681 12.11 -27.09 17.77
CA GLU A 681 13.51 -27.00 18.16
C GLU A 681 14.34 -26.11 17.22
N HIS A 682 14.10 -26.14 15.93
CA HIS A 682 14.79 -25.28 14.96
C HIS A 682 14.48 -23.80 15.14
N TYR A 683 13.23 -23.43 15.44
CA TYR A 683 12.77 -22.03 15.48
C TYR A 683 12.81 -21.41 16.87
N ARG A 684 12.83 -22.21 17.96
CA ARG A 684 12.83 -21.68 19.33
C ARG A 684 14.07 -20.86 19.66
N ARG A 685 13.93 -19.91 20.58
CA ARG A 685 15.03 -19.14 21.16
C ARG A 685 15.92 -20.07 21.99
N ARG A 686 17.26 -19.88 21.87
CA ARG A 686 18.28 -20.65 22.57
C ARG A 686 19.40 -19.77 23.11
N PRO A 687 20.15 -20.24 24.14
CA PRO A 687 21.44 -19.66 24.51
C PRO A 687 22.40 -19.64 23.31
N ARG A 688 23.32 -18.67 23.28
CA ARG A 688 24.23 -18.46 22.14
C ARG A 688 25.11 -19.67 21.84
N ASP A 689 25.44 -20.48 22.87
CA ASP A 689 26.38 -21.62 22.78
C ASP A 689 25.66 -22.94 22.39
N GLU A 690 24.35 -22.95 22.28
CA GLU A 690 23.59 -24.15 21.94
C GLU A 690 23.42 -24.29 20.42
N ALA A 691 23.84 -25.46 19.88
CA ALA A 691 23.69 -25.75 18.46
C ALA A 691 22.19 -25.78 18.04
N VAL A 692 21.89 -25.14 16.90
CA VAL A 692 20.55 -25.16 16.32
C VAL A 692 20.39 -26.39 15.44
N PRO A 693 19.44 -27.31 15.72
CA PRO A 693 19.14 -28.41 14.80
C PRO A 693 18.76 -27.86 13.42
N ASP A 694 19.37 -28.37 12.37
CA ASP A 694 19.09 -27.93 11.01
C ASP A 694 17.90 -28.70 10.43
N ILE A 695 17.01 -28.00 9.75
CA ILE A 695 16.00 -28.59 8.89
C ILE A 695 16.61 -28.70 7.50
N ALA A 696 16.95 -29.93 7.09
CA ALA A 696 17.55 -30.18 5.78
C ALA A 696 16.73 -29.52 4.66
N ASN A 697 17.41 -28.96 3.66
CA ASN A 697 16.78 -28.23 2.54
C ASN A 697 15.69 -29.06 1.82
N ARG A 698 15.80 -30.38 1.79
CA ARG A 698 14.79 -31.28 1.19
C ARG A 698 13.40 -31.20 1.86
N TYR A 699 13.37 -30.80 3.15
CA TYR A 699 12.12 -30.64 3.91
C TYR A 699 11.54 -29.24 3.80
N GLN A 700 12.29 -28.25 3.31
CA GLN A 700 11.81 -26.91 3.06
C GLN A 700 11.22 -26.80 1.68
N CYS A 701 9.93 -26.45 1.56
CA CYS A 701 9.30 -26.24 0.27
C CYS A 701 9.72 -24.89 -0.33
N LYS A 702 10.15 -24.89 -1.58
CA LYS A 702 10.49 -23.67 -2.31
C LYS A 702 9.19 -22.92 -2.66
N LEU A 703 8.98 -21.80 -2.01
CA LEU A 703 7.89 -20.86 -2.26
C LEU A 703 8.32 -19.76 -3.22
N VAL A 704 7.47 -19.46 -4.21
CA VAL A 704 7.68 -18.40 -5.22
C VAL A 704 6.52 -17.41 -5.14
N PRO A 705 6.76 -16.10 -4.97
CA PRO A 705 8.06 -15.44 -4.78
C PRO A 705 8.76 -15.83 -3.46
N GLY A 706 10.09 -15.72 -3.48
CA GLY A 706 10.93 -16.03 -2.33
C GLY A 706 10.78 -15.02 -1.17
N PRO A 707 11.38 -15.32 0.01
CA PRO A 707 11.24 -14.48 1.19
C PRO A 707 11.65 -13.02 0.98
N GLN A 708 12.76 -12.78 0.28
CA GLN A 708 13.28 -11.42 0.06
C GLN A 708 12.31 -10.52 -0.70
N ALA A 709 11.48 -11.10 -1.57
CA ALA A 709 10.51 -10.34 -2.35
C ALA A 709 9.20 -10.11 -1.58
N ARG A 710 8.70 -11.12 -0.83
CA ARG A 710 7.37 -11.06 -0.19
C ARG A 710 7.38 -10.50 1.23
N GLU A 711 8.44 -10.73 2.03
CA GLU A 711 8.47 -10.36 3.45
C GLU A 711 8.53 -8.84 3.69
N LYS A 712 8.66 -8.07 2.63
CA LYS A 712 8.53 -6.60 2.65
C LYS A 712 7.07 -6.13 2.68
N SER A 713 6.12 -7.03 2.42
CA SER A 713 4.69 -6.72 2.30
C SER A 713 3.91 -7.19 3.52
N THR A 714 2.87 -6.46 3.89
CA THR A 714 1.89 -6.87 4.91
C THR A 714 0.85 -7.85 4.35
N LEU A 715 0.69 -7.88 3.03
CA LEU A 715 -0.01 -8.93 2.29
C LEU A 715 1.03 -9.76 1.55
N GLN A 716 1.16 -11.04 1.89
CA GLN A 716 2.13 -11.96 1.33
C GLN A 716 1.42 -13.16 0.71
N SER A 717 1.78 -13.53 -0.51
CA SER A 717 1.29 -14.77 -1.14
C SER A 717 2.41 -15.45 -1.91
N ALA A 718 2.54 -16.77 -1.77
CA ALA A 718 3.54 -17.55 -2.48
C ALA A 718 3.08 -18.99 -2.71
N VAL A 719 3.59 -19.59 -3.77
CA VAL A 719 3.19 -20.92 -4.25
C VAL A 719 4.37 -21.88 -4.25
N ALA A 720 4.15 -23.07 -3.69
CA ALA A 720 5.00 -24.24 -3.92
C ALA A 720 4.36 -25.11 -5.02
N THR A 721 5.14 -25.46 -6.05
CA THR A 721 4.67 -26.30 -7.16
C THR A 721 5.42 -27.64 -7.15
N PHE A 722 4.67 -28.74 -7.30
CA PHE A 722 5.18 -30.09 -7.33
C PHE A 722 4.78 -30.76 -8.66
N LYS A 723 5.75 -31.36 -9.36
CA LYS A 723 5.54 -32.02 -10.65
C LYS A 723 5.85 -33.53 -10.60
N THR A 724 6.60 -33.96 -9.58
CA THR A 724 7.00 -35.35 -9.38
C THR A 724 6.35 -35.93 -8.13
N ASP A 725 6.30 -37.24 -7.98
CA ASP A 725 5.83 -37.95 -6.77
C ASP A 725 6.50 -37.35 -5.51
N ILE A 726 5.70 -37.05 -4.52
CA ILE A 726 6.12 -36.47 -3.23
C ILE A 726 5.74 -37.33 -2.03
N SER A 727 5.31 -38.55 -2.26
CA SER A 727 4.86 -39.52 -1.22
C SER A 727 5.96 -39.82 -0.18
N THR A 728 7.23 -39.71 -0.57
CA THR A 728 8.39 -39.90 0.33
C THR A 728 8.46 -38.89 1.49
N TYR A 729 7.71 -37.78 1.41
CA TYR A 729 7.66 -36.76 2.46
C TYR A 729 6.49 -36.94 3.43
N GLY A 730 5.69 -38.00 3.24
CA GLY A 730 4.51 -38.28 4.07
C GLY A 730 3.37 -37.27 3.86
N ASP A 731 2.38 -37.37 4.71
CA ASP A 731 1.10 -36.66 4.61
C ASP A 731 1.03 -35.38 5.48
N ARG A 732 2.10 -35.04 6.17
CA ARG A 732 2.14 -33.90 7.10
C ARG A 732 3.01 -32.80 6.56
N TYR A 733 2.37 -31.67 6.31
CA TYR A 733 3.01 -30.43 5.97
C TYR A 733 2.72 -29.41 7.07
N TYR A 734 3.64 -28.48 7.28
CA TYR A 734 3.52 -27.47 8.34
C TYR A 734 3.81 -26.09 7.81
N ILE A 735 2.97 -25.13 8.16
CA ILE A 735 3.24 -23.71 7.94
C ILE A 735 3.77 -23.14 9.27
N VAL A 736 4.96 -22.59 9.22
CA VAL A 736 5.57 -21.90 10.36
C VAL A 736 5.41 -20.40 10.14
N VAL A 737 4.55 -19.77 10.94
CA VAL A 737 4.37 -18.32 10.95
C VAL A 737 5.24 -17.71 12.04
N ARG A 738 5.93 -16.65 11.72
CA ARG A 738 6.86 -15.98 12.65
C ARG A 738 6.47 -14.50 12.74
N CYS A 739 6.43 -13.99 13.95
CA CYS A 739 6.32 -12.58 14.28
C CYS A 739 7.69 -12.04 14.69
N GLU A 740 8.05 -10.86 14.23
CA GLU A 740 9.31 -10.20 14.48
C GLU A 740 9.06 -8.83 15.06
N ALA A 741 9.52 -8.60 16.29
CA ALA A 741 9.41 -7.30 16.90
C ALA A 741 10.22 -6.27 16.10
N GLY A 742 9.60 -5.15 15.82
CA GLY A 742 10.23 -3.93 15.29
C GLY A 742 10.21 -2.84 16.35
N TRP A 743 9.98 -1.61 15.93
CA TRP A 743 9.91 -0.45 16.83
C TRP A 743 8.62 -0.38 17.67
N ALA A 744 7.56 -1.09 17.30
CA ALA A 744 6.29 -1.06 18.05
C ALA A 744 6.38 -1.90 19.34
N THR A 745 7.23 -1.47 20.29
CA THR A 745 7.52 -2.18 21.53
C THR A 745 6.36 -2.24 22.51
N GLU A 746 5.37 -1.37 22.37
CA GLU A 746 4.15 -1.33 23.20
C GLU A 746 3.10 -2.34 22.74
N LEU A 747 3.30 -2.97 21.58
CA LEU A 747 2.39 -3.97 21.04
C LEU A 747 2.76 -5.36 21.56
N ASP A 748 1.90 -5.96 22.38
CA ASP A 748 2.11 -7.31 22.91
C ASP A 748 1.96 -8.40 21.85
N ARG A 749 0.97 -8.24 20.97
CA ARG A 749 0.58 -9.22 19.95
C ARG A 749 0.22 -8.56 18.62
N GLN A 750 0.54 -9.24 17.52
CA GLN A 750 0.12 -8.86 16.17
C GLN A 750 -0.93 -9.85 15.65
N ARG A 751 -2.10 -9.31 15.29
CA ARG A 751 -3.16 -10.07 14.60
C ARG A 751 -2.78 -10.32 13.14
N PHE A 752 -3.20 -11.45 12.59
CA PHE A 752 -2.98 -11.82 11.19
C PHE A 752 -4.04 -12.84 10.73
N ALA A 753 -4.15 -13.00 9.43
CA ALA A 753 -4.89 -14.08 8.81
C ALA A 753 -3.95 -14.90 7.92
N LEU A 754 -4.11 -16.22 7.99
CA LEU A 754 -3.38 -17.19 7.18
C LEU A 754 -4.37 -17.97 6.34
N VAL A 755 -4.14 -18.04 5.02
CA VAL A 755 -4.95 -18.81 4.08
C VAL A 755 -4.04 -19.75 3.30
N VAL A 756 -4.43 -21.00 3.20
CA VAL A 756 -3.68 -22.03 2.49
C VAL A 756 -4.58 -22.71 1.46
N GLN A 757 -4.16 -22.73 0.21
CA GLN A 757 -4.84 -23.44 -0.85
C GLN A 757 -4.02 -24.66 -1.27
N VAL A 758 -4.64 -25.81 -1.25
CA VAL A 758 -4.11 -27.07 -1.81
C VAL A 758 -4.88 -27.37 -3.08
N ALA A 759 -4.20 -27.41 -4.23
CA ALA A 759 -4.86 -27.62 -5.52
C ALA A 759 -4.12 -28.60 -6.39
N HIS A 760 -4.87 -29.40 -7.14
CA HIS A 760 -4.39 -30.38 -8.10
C HIS A 760 -4.98 -30.10 -9.48
N GLU A 761 -4.17 -30.21 -10.52
CA GLU A 761 -4.58 -29.99 -11.92
C GLU A 761 -5.61 -31.05 -12.41
N ALA A 762 -5.48 -32.30 -11.97
CA ALA A 762 -6.45 -33.33 -12.26
C ALA A 762 -7.71 -33.19 -11.38
N GLU A 763 -8.87 -33.53 -11.92
CA GLU A 763 -10.14 -33.57 -11.19
C GLU A 763 -10.15 -34.72 -10.18
N ILE A 764 -9.52 -34.54 -9.01
CA ILE A 764 -9.45 -35.51 -7.92
C ILE A 764 -10.18 -35.03 -6.69
N GLN A 765 -10.75 -35.91 -5.91
CA GLN A 765 -11.54 -35.57 -4.73
C GLN A 765 -10.67 -35.43 -3.47
N ILE A 766 -9.87 -34.34 -3.39
CA ILE A 766 -9.04 -34.10 -2.22
C ILE A 766 -9.80 -33.42 -1.05
N TYR A 767 -10.90 -32.72 -1.33
CA TYR A 767 -11.67 -32.00 -0.31
C TYR A 767 -12.16 -32.91 0.80
N GLN A 768 -12.83 -34.01 0.45
CA GLN A 768 -13.39 -34.93 1.45
C GLN A 768 -12.29 -35.57 2.32
N GLN A 769 -11.15 -35.88 1.74
CA GLN A 769 -10.02 -36.48 2.46
C GLN A 769 -9.39 -35.48 3.45
N ILE A 770 -9.22 -34.23 3.07
CA ILE A 770 -8.70 -33.19 3.95
C ILE A 770 -9.70 -32.93 5.09
N ARG A 771 -10.99 -32.80 4.77
CA ARG A 771 -12.05 -32.59 5.75
C ARG A 771 -12.11 -33.72 6.80
N GLN A 772 -12.08 -34.98 6.38
CA GLN A 772 -12.06 -36.12 7.29
C GLN A 772 -10.84 -36.12 8.22
N ARG A 773 -9.66 -35.77 7.69
CA ARG A 773 -8.43 -35.71 8.51
C ARG A 773 -8.46 -34.61 9.56
N ILE A 774 -9.09 -33.48 9.25
CA ILE A 774 -9.28 -32.39 10.24
C ILE A 774 -10.27 -32.82 11.33
N GLN A 775 -11.41 -33.44 10.95
CA GLN A 775 -12.43 -33.89 11.89
C GLN A 775 -11.94 -34.99 12.84
N LEU A 776 -10.99 -35.83 12.45
CA LEU A 776 -10.40 -36.86 13.31
C LEU A 776 -9.42 -36.28 14.34
N ARG A 777 -9.06 -34.99 14.25
CA ARG A 777 -8.07 -34.32 15.12
C ARG A 777 -8.64 -33.18 15.96
N SER A 778 -9.83 -32.68 15.63
CA SER A 778 -10.64 -31.77 16.45
C SER A 778 -11.44 -32.56 17.49
#